data_75e2a43e8d230628c9e3b0b5d51c2869
#
_entry.id   75e2a43e8d230628c9e3b0b5d51c2869
#
_cell.length_a   1.000
_cell.length_b   1.000
_cell.length_c   1.000
_cell.angle_alpha   90.00
_cell.angle_beta   90.00
_cell.angle_gamma   90.00
#
_symmetry.space_group_name_H-M   'P 1'
#
loop_
_entity.id
_entity.type
_entity.pdbx_description
1 polymer ?
#
loop_
_entity_poly.entity_id
_entity_poly.type
_entity_poly.pdbx_seq_one_letter_code
_entity_poly.pdbx_strand_id
1 'polypeptide(L)'
;MRRQLIISFFLVGLISTAVCAQTPIEGFIRDNAGNIVAGASVSLKRAEGTVVQQITSDAIGKFRFAAVEAGAYTLRTEAPGFYGSSYDFVLRARQPLSLTIELQHKQSLQQTVEVKSSSLTVNPEKTGSSYIFTRQDLDLLPDPLTNSTDDLVNNLMPGASDSHDNFLAVRGTEFSLHEFINGVSFLDNTQPQFSPGVSPQIFETVDLMTGGFTPEYGNRFGGVLDITTRSGADLAGHGDVNFRGATLDNYDLNADYGGQAGKLGYYFFVDGFTSGRYLEPPQPQELYDFGKGSRATAQFDWRSGNHDVFKLLLMGGGANFQQPNITKDQEVGRNAQRHLRQQTAILSWLHSFSPDTLISTSLYERTGSDRVLPTSDPDTPVSIASRVPLTLGIKSDLSHYWHGHFLKAGLDLVRLRENESFFFDGRGDPDVFPAFSGGLKGGQASVYVQDHFSPFRDLTVDLGVRYDYFDLVDTGVQTSPRIGLAYHFNKTKSVLHAAYNRYFSPPPIEYSLLASFIGHDAVKLDQRVGNVRLYTQNYYEVGWAQELHPRISLELNAYLHTGRNSFENHEISISRIFVPINFHAARSQGGELVLNMRQLERFGISGRFQYALSKTYFYGPITGGFAGDEPLVAGERIIPAFDQTHTGTAQIFYHNRWGGFWMGSAMRYGSGTIIEHGPRLPQHFTSDLATGFTLWTAEPRHLDFEFDVTNVFDSIYQIAKESEEIPIQYAPSRTIGGSLKFHF
;
A
#
# COMPACT_ATOMS: atom_id res chain seq x y z
N MET A 1 22.43 21.30 -86.38
CA MET A 1 23.22 20.19 -85.80
C MET A 1 22.98 20.14 -84.33
N ARG A 2 22.10 19.23 -83.84
CA ARG A 2 21.72 19.07 -82.48
C ARG A 2 22.48 17.87 -81.90
N ARG A 3 23.28 18.07 -80.85
CA ARG A 3 23.84 16.97 -80.02
C ARG A 3 22.89 16.71 -78.84
N GLN A 4 22.36 15.51 -78.78
CA GLN A 4 21.63 14.98 -77.65
C GLN A 4 22.63 14.44 -76.58
N LEU A 5 22.52 14.93 -75.38
CA LEU A 5 23.19 14.38 -74.20
C LEU A 5 22.26 13.36 -73.57
N ILE A 6 22.71 12.12 -73.52
CA ILE A 6 22.04 11.05 -72.76
C ILE A 6 22.64 11.00 -71.32
N ILE A 7 21.86 11.36 -70.36
CA ILE A 7 22.23 11.23 -68.96
C ILE A 7 21.71 9.84 -68.46
N SER A 8 22.64 8.90 -68.24
CA SER A 8 22.34 7.62 -67.59
C SER A 8 22.30 7.80 -66.07
N PHE A 9 21.11 7.67 -65.48
CA PHE A 9 20.95 7.55 -64.02
C PHE A 9 21.36 6.17 -63.57
N PHE A 10 22.49 6.03 -62.90
CA PHE A 10 22.84 4.86 -62.10
C PHE A 10 22.07 4.89 -60.78
N LEU A 11 21.04 4.08 -60.68
CA LEU A 11 20.34 3.81 -59.42
C LEU A 11 21.15 2.82 -58.59
N VAL A 12 22.04 3.31 -57.74
CA VAL A 12 22.71 2.48 -56.72
C VAL A 12 21.70 2.18 -55.64
N GLY A 13 21.12 0.98 -55.65
CA GLY A 13 20.30 0.44 -54.57
C GLY A 13 21.17 0.20 -53.34
N LEU A 14 21.13 1.12 -52.40
CA LEU A 14 21.61 0.90 -51.03
C LEU A 14 20.71 -0.15 -50.37
N ILE A 15 21.11 -1.41 -50.44
CA ILE A 15 20.60 -2.44 -49.56
C ILE A 15 21.17 -2.13 -48.18
N SER A 16 20.41 -1.40 -47.38
CA SER A 16 20.66 -1.24 -45.95
C SER A 16 20.42 -2.60 -45.29
N THR A 17 21.45 -3.41 -45.13
CA THR A 17 21.45 -4.49 -44.21
C THR A 17 21.27 -3.86 -42.81
N ALA A 18 20.07 -3.97 -42.24
CA ALA A 18 19.83 -3.61 -40.86
C ALA A 18 20.75 -4.50 -40.01
N VAL A 19 21.89 -3.98 -39.61
CA VAL A 19 22.73 -4.60 -38.57
C VAL A 19 21.91 -4.54 -37.31
N CYS A 20 21.28 -5.64 -36.96
CA CYS A 20 20.56 -5.80 -35.69
C CYS A 20 21.60 -5.57 -34.58
N ALA A 21 21.49 -4.48 -33.86
CA ALA A 21 22.43 -4.14 -32.80
C ALA A 21 22.22 -5.14 -31.66
N GLN A 22 23.15 -6.04 -31.51
CA GLN A 22 23.16 -7.03 -30.44
C GLN A 22 23.64 -6.38 -29.15
N THR A 23 22.92 -6.61 -28.06
CA THR A 23 23.15 -5.99 -26.76
C THR A 23 23.45 -7.07 -25.72
N PRO A 24 24.48 -6.92 -24.88
CA PRO A 24 24.74 -7.89 -23.82
C PRO A 24 23.74 -7.73 -22.67
N ILE A 25 23.37 -8.88 -22.08
CA ILE A 25 22.67 -8.94 -20.79
C ILE A 25 23.59 -9.64 -19.84
N GLU A 26 23.91 -9.03 -18.71
CA GLU A 26 24.72 -9.67 -17.67
C GLU A 26 24.09 -9.42 -16.29
N GLY A 27 24.48 -10.23 -15.32
CA GLY A 27 23.99 -10.04 -13.98
C GLY A 27 24.56 -11.04 -13.00
N PHE A 28 24.06 -10.97 -11.78
CA PHE A 28 24.42 -11.85 -10.69
C PHE A 28 23.19 -12.58 -10.18
N ILE A 29 23.38 -13.83 -9.77
CA ILE A 29 22.36 -14.62 -9.09
C ILE A 29 22.77 -14.74 -7.64
N ARG A 30 21.87 -14.29 -6.78
CA ARG A 30 22.05 -14.31 -5.34
C ARG A 30 20.85 -14.96 -4.66
N ASP A 31 21.02 -15.43 -3.44
CA ASP A 31 19.88 -15.81 -2.62
C ASP A 31 19.30 -14.57 -1.89
N ASN A 32 18.19 -14.75 -1.22
CA ASN A 32 17.52 -13.71 -0.43
C ASN A 32 18.33 -13.24 0.81
N ALA A 33 19.38 -13.97 1.20
CA ALA A 33 20.41 -13.51 2.15
C ALA A 33 21.58 -12.82 1.45
N GLY A 34 21.53 -12.76 0.09
CA GLY A 34 22.52 -12.18 -0.82
C GLY A 34 23.77 -12.98 -1.02
N ASN A 35 23.76 -14.25 -0.65
CA ASN A 35 24.85 -15.14 -0.98
C ASN A 35 24.84 -15.44 -2.47
N ILE A 36 26.01 -15.72 -3.00
CA ILE A 36 26.19 -16.10 -4.40
C ILE A 36 25.54 -17.46 -4.67
N VAL A 37 24.70 -17.53 -5.70
CA VAL A 37 24.15 -18.81 -6.20
C VAL A 37 24.91 -19.21 -7.46
N ALA A 38 25.89 -20.07 -7.29
CA ALA A 38 26.63 -20.65 -8.39
C ALA A 38 25.89 -21.84 -9.00
N GLY A 39 26.07 -22.10 -10.30
CA GLY A 39 25.47 -23.23 -10.97
C GLY A 39 23.98 -23.12 -11.26
N ALA A 40 23.38 -21.95 -11.09
CA ALA A 40 21.99 -21.71 -11.45
C ALA A 40 21.81 -21.70 -12.98
N SER A 41 20.79 -22.43 -13.47
CA SER A 41 20.39 -22.42 -14.87
C SER A 41 19.64 -21.14 -15.20
N VAL A 42 20.11 -20.36 -16.16
CA VAL A 42 19.50 -19.10 -16.61
C VAL A 42 19.07 -19.27 -18.06
N SER A 43 17.78 -19.23 -18.31
CA SER A 43 17.19 -19.33 -19.65
C SER A 43 16.54 -18.03 -20.07
N LEU A 44 16.97 -17.51 -21.22
CA LEU A 44 16.39 -16.34 -21.86
C LEU A 44 15.32 -16.81 -22.84
N LYS A 45 14.08 -16.38 -22.66
CA LYS A 45 12.94 -16.75 -23.50
C LYS A 45 12.39 -15.50 -24.19
N ARG A 46 11.92 -15.64 -25.41
CA ARG A 46 11.03 -14.63 -26.01
C ARG A 46 9.65 -14.74 -25.37
N ALA A 47 8.88 -13.71 -25.50
CA ALA A 47 7.54 -13.62 -24.93
C ALA A 47 6.56 -14.71 -25.39
N GLU A 48 6.76 -15.26 -26.58
CA GLU A 48 6.02 -16.45 -27.05
C GLU A 48 6.46 -17.76 -26.36
N GLY A 49 7.41 -17.69 -25.41
CA GLY A 49 7.89 -18.84 -24.64
C GLY A 49 9.06 -19.61 -25.25
N THR A 50 9.52 -19.22 -26.46
CA THR A 50 10.65 -19.86 -27.13
C THR A 50 11.96 -19.52 -26.42
N VAL A 51 12.73 -20.54 -26.03
CA VAL A 51 14.06 -20.37 -25.42
C VAL A 51 15.04 -19.88 -26.49
N VAL A 52 15.60 -18.67 -26.28
CA VAL A 52 16.58 -18.06 -27.17
C VAL A 52 17.99 -18.51 -26.81
N GLN A 53 18.33 -18.49 -25.53
CA GLN A 53 19.62 -18.92 -24.99
C GLN A 53 19.43 -19.48 -23.58
N GLN A 54 20.33 -20.40 -23.20
CA GLN A 54 20.39 -20.93 -21.84
C GLN A 54 21.87 -21.05 -21.44
N ILE A 55 22.17 -20.57 -20.24
CA ILE A 55 23.52 -20.57 -19.65
C ILE A 55 23.44 -20.96 -18.18
N THR A 56 24.58 -21.14 -17.57
CA THR A 56 24.69 -21.44 -16.13
C THR A 56 25.52 -20.32 -15.46
N SER A 57 25.16 -19.90 -14.26
CA SER A 57 25.93 -18.93 -13.50
C SER A 57 27.29 -19.53 -13.07
N ASP A 58 28.31 -18.71 -13.08
CA ASP A 58 29.67 -19.10 -12.70
C ASP A 58 29.85 -19.20 -11.16
N ALA A 59 31.09 -19.45 -10.72
CA ALA A 59 31.43 -19.62 -9.29
C ALA A 59 31.17 -18.36 -8.43
N ILE A 60 31.04 -17.20 -9.04
CA ILE A 60 30.69 -15.94 -8.36
C ILE A 60 29.23 -15.53 -8.63
N GLY A 61 28.40 -16.46 -9.11
CA GLY A 61 26.99 -16.22 -9.42
C GLY A 61 26.75 -15.36 -10.66
N LYS A 62 27.80 -15.02 -11.44
CA LYS A 62 27.64 -14.16 -12.61
C LYS A 62 27.11 -14.96 -13.81
N PHE A 63 26.18 -14.37 -14.55
CA PHE A 63 25.73 -14.86 -15.85
C PHE A 63 25.92 -13.78 -16.93
N ARG A 64 26.06 -14.19 -18.22
CA ARG A 64 26.19 -13.23 -19.32
C ARG A 64 25.71 -13.83 -20.63
N PHE A 65 24.74 -13.19 -21.26
CA PHE A 65 24.35 -13.37 -22.64
C PHE A 65 25.06 -12.33 -23.49
N ALA A 66 25.98 -12.73 -24.33
CA ALA A 66 26.90 -11.81 -25.00
C ALA A 66 26.25 -10.99 -26.12
N ALA A 67 25.21 -11.53 -26.76
CA ALA A 67 24.62 -10.94 -27.97
C ALA A 67 23.13 -11.28 -28.04
N VAL A 68 22.29 -10.34 -27.63
CA VAL A 68 20.83 -10.47 -27.65
C VAL A 68 20.24 -9.35 -28.49
N GLU A 69 19.27 -9.68 -29.34
CA GLU A 69 18.54 -8.67 -30.13
C GLU A 69 17.63 -7.84 -29.22
N ALA A 70 17.37 -6.58 -29.61
CA ALA A 70 16.38 -5.78 -28.90
C ALA A 70 14.98 -6.42 -28.98
N GLY A 71 14.26 -6.45 -27.87
CA GLY A 71 12.95 -7.08 -27.81
C GLY A 71 12.50 -7.34 -26.38
N ALA A 72 11.31 -7.87 -26.23
CA ALA A 72 10.78 -8.27 -24.93
C ALA A 72 11.16 -9.74 -24.63
N TYR A 73 11.65 -9.96 -23.42
CA TYR A 73 12.17 -11.24 -22.96
C TYR A 73 11.70 -11.59 -21.56
N THR A 74 11.66 -12.88 -21.29
CA THR A 74 11.54 -13.44 -19.94
C THR A 74 12.85 -14.14 -19.61
N LEU A 75 13.49 -13.74 -18.52
CA LEU A 75 14.64 -14.43 -17.95
C LEU A 75 14.13 -15.41 -16.89
N ARG A 76 14.28 -16.70 -17.09
CA ARG A 76 13.93 -17.73 -16.11
C ARG A 76 15.19 -18.31 -15.49
N THR A 77 15.25 -18.30 -14.17
CA THR A 77 16.39 -18.81 -13.40
C THR A 77 15.94 -19.93 -12.47
N GLU A 78 16.67 -21.03 -12.46
CA GLU A 78 16.39 -22.19 -11.62
C GLU A 78 17.67 -22.70 -10.97
N ALA A 79 17.64 -23.04 -9.70
CA ALA A 79 18.74 -23.66 -8.97
C ALA A 79 18.22 -24.69 -7.96
N PRO A 80 18.98 -25.78 -7.68
CA PRO A 80 18.59 -26.75 -6.66
C PRO A 80 18.45 -26.10 -5.28
N GLY A 81 17.36 -26.37 -4.58
CA GLY A 81 17.08 -25.78 -3.26
C GLY A 81 16.45 -24.39 -3.28
N PHE A 82 16.25 -23.84 -4.48
CA PHE A 82 15.62 -22.54 -4.68
C PHE A 82 14.33 -22.66 -5.50
N TYR A 83 13.46 -21.70 -5.36
CA TYR A 83 12.35 -21.55 -6.30
C TYR A 83 12.84 -20.93 -7.59
N GLY A 84 12.24 -21.36 -8.70
CA GLY A 84 12.51 -20.74 -9.99
C GLY A 84 12.02 -19.30 -10.02
N SER A 85 12.89 -18.36 -10.40
CA SER A 85 12.55 -16.96 -10.62
C SER A 85 12.33 -16.69 -12.09
N SER A 86 11.37 -15.83 -12.43
CA SER A 86 11.16 -15.34 -13.80
C SER A 86 11.07 -13.82 -13.76
N TYR A 87 11.78 -13.16 -14.67
CA TYR A 87 11.85 -11.72 -14.78
C TYR A 87 11.55 -11.29 -16.22
N ASP A 88 10.49 -10.53 -16.42
CA ASP A 88 10.11 -9.99 -17.73
C ASP A 88 10.73 -8.61 -17.92
N PHE A 89 11.35 -8.36 -19.08
CA PHE A 89 11.96 -7.08 -19.38
C PHE A 89 11.99 -6.81 -20.88
N VAL A 90 12.20 -5.54 -21.23
CA VAL A 90 12.39 -5.11 -22.60
C VAL A 90 13.84 -4.69 -22.80
N LEU A 91 14.58 -5.44 -23.63
CA LEU A 91 15.94 -5.09 -24.00
C LEU A 91 15.94 -4.03 -25.10
N ARG A 92 16.55 -2.89 -24.85
CA ARG A 92 16.69 -1.79 -25.83
C ARG A 92 17.94 -2.00 -26.67
N ALA A 93 17.88 -1.58 -27.94
CA ALA A 93 19.03 -1.67 -28.83
C ALA A 93 20.20 -0.79 -28.31
N ARG A 94 21.41 -1.38 -28.25
CA ARG A 94 22.64 -0.72 -27.78
C ARG A 94 22.66 -0.30 -26.31
N GLN A 95 21.73 -0.80 -25.49
CA GLN A 95 21.64 -0.51 -24.06
C GLN A 95 21.94 -1.81 -23.28
N PRO A 96 23.16 -2.02 -22.77
CA PRO A 96 23.48 -3.17 -21.93
C PRO A 96 22.55 -3.23 -20.73
N LEU A 97 22.08 -4.42 -20.39
CA LEU A 97 21.22 -4.63 -19.23
C LEU A 97 22.00 -5.38 -18.16
N SER A 98 22.09 -4.80 -16.97
CA SER A 98 22.65 -5.45 -15.79
C SER A 98 21.54 -5.77 -14.81
N LEU A 99 21.44 -7.03 -14.38
CA LEU A 99 20.38 -7.54 -13.51
C LEU A 99 20.96 -8.25 -12.29
N THR A 100 20.39 -8.03 -11.13
CA THR A 100 20.58 -8.93 -9.98
C THR A 100 19.34 -9.79 -9.83
N ILE A 101 19.49 -11.10 -10.06
CA ILE A 101 18.41 -12.07 -9.87
C ILE A 101 18.56 -12.66 -8.48
N GLU A 102 17.57 -12.45 -7.66
CA GLU A 102 17.52 -13.07 -6.35
C GLU A 102 16.70 -14.36 -6.44
N LEU A 103 17.31 -15.46 -6.04
CA LEU A 103 16.63 -16.74 -5.86
C LEU A 103 16.31 -16.95 -4.39
N GLN A 104 15.09 -17.34 -4.14
CA GLN A 104 14.67 -17.62 -2.79
C GLN A 104 14.86 -19.08 -2.45
N HIS A 105 15.43 -19.33 -1.30
CA HIS A 105 15.37 -20.66 -0.69
C HIS A 105 13.91 -21.07 -0.55
N LYS A 106 13.63 -22.35 -0.77
CA LYS A 106 12.26 -22.89 -0.62
C LYS A 106 11.61 -22.54 0.71
N GLN A 107 12.34 -22.01 1.67
CA GLN A 107 11.89 -21.55 2.97
C GLN A 107 11.56 -20.08 3.15
N SER A 108 12.27 -19.20 2.47
CA SER A 108 12.00 -17.75 2.57
C SER A 108 10.72 -17.35 1.88
N LEU A 109 9.97 -18.34 1.41
CA LEU A 109 8.95 -18.21 0.41
C LEU A 109 7.73 -17.41 0.83
N GLN A 110 7.26 -17.53 2.06
CA GLN A 110 6.01 -16.86 2.40
C GLN A 110 6.14 -15.38 2.73
N GLN A 111 7.33 -14.84 2.93
CA GLN A 111 7.51 -13.39 3.03
C GLN A 111 7.78 -12.71 1.68
N THR A 112 8.15 -13.47 0.65
CA THR A 112 8.59 -12.88 -0.63
C THR A 112 8.18 -13.67 -1.89
N VAL A 113 7.56 -14.86 -1.77
CA VAL A 113 7.23 -15.71 -2.94
C VAL A 113 6.04 -15.21 -3.71
N GLU A 114 5.06 -14.65 -3.02
CA GLU A 114 3.96 -14.01 -3.72
C GLU A 114 4.46 -12.90 -4.64
N VAL A 115 5.51 -12.20 -4.25
CA VAL A 115 6.12 -11.11 -5.02
C VAL A 115 6.77 -11.57 -6.32
N LYS A 116 7.39 -12.75 -6.36
CA LYS A 116 8.10 -13.23 -7.57
C LYS A 116 7.34 -14.26 -8.39
N SER A 117 6.26 -14.81 -7.86
CA SER A 117 5.34 -15.67 -8.63
C SER A 117 4.46 -14.89 -9.63
N SER A 118 4.60 -13.59 -9.69
CA SER A 118 3.92 -12.72 -10.67
C SER A 118 4.21 -13.09 -12.14
N SER A 119 5.15 -14.01 -12.39
CA SER A 119 5.35 -14.60 -13.71
C SER A 119 4.20 -15.49 -14.18
N LEU A 120 3.39 -16.02 -13.26
CA LEU A 120 2.17 -16.75 -13.60
C LEU A 120 1.02 -15.78 -13.70
N THR A 121 0.25 -15.86 -14.76
CA THR A 121 -0.94 -15.03 -14.97
C THR A 121 -2.00 -15.30 -13.90
N VAL A 122 -2.04 -16.53 -13.36
CA VAL A 122 -2.86 -16.96 -12.23
C VAL A 122 -1.99 -17.81 -11.30
N ASN A 123 -1.91 -17.46 -10.02
CA ASN A 123 -1.18 -18.24 -9.02
C ASN A 123 -2.02 -19.45 -8.58
N PRO A 124 -1.57 -20.71 -8.84
CA PRO A 124 -2.33 -21.91 -8.50
C PRO A 124 -2.42 -22.21 -6.99
N GLU A 125 -1.55 -21.59 -6.18
CA GLU A 125 -1.45 -21.83 -4.74
C GLU A 125 -2.11 -20.74 -3.89
N LYS A 126 -2.69 -19.72 -4.54
CA LYS A 126 -3.29 -18.57 -3.89
C LYS A 126 -4.65 -18.93 -3.25
N THR A 127 -4.73 -18.90 -1.93
CA THR A 127 -5.91 -19.28 -1.14
C THR A 127 -6.78 -18.10 -0.71
N GLY A 128 -6.36 -16.86 -0.95
CA GLY A 128 -7.08 -15.62 -0.65
C GLY A 128 -6.85 -14.54 -1.70
N SER A 129 -7.47 -13.39 -1.54
CA SER A 129 -7.34 -12.27 -2.47
C SER A 129 -6.12 -11.41 -2.14
N SER A 130 -5.09 -11.43 -2.99
CA SER A 130 -3.91 -10.56 -2.90
C SER A 130 -3.43 -10.11 -4.28
N TYR A 131 -2.77 -8.95 -4.33
CA TYR A 131 -2.28 -8.32 -5.56
C TYR A 131 -0.90 -7.73 -5.30
N ILE A 132 0.10 -8.23 -6.02
CA ILE A 132 1.49 -7.83 -5.85
C ILE A 132 1.88 -6.82 -6.91
N PHE A 133 2.50 -5.72 -6.46
CA PHE A 133 3.03 -4.67 -7.29
C PHE A 133 4.52 -4.52 -7.02
N THR A 134 5.29 -4.55 -8.09
CA THR A 134 6.74 -4.30 -8.06
C THR A 134 7.04 -2.81 -8.23
N ARG A 135 8.27 -2.37 -7.94
CA ARG A 135 8.71 -1.00 -8.22
C ARG A 135 8.34 -0.55 -9.64
N GLN A 136 8.54 -1.42 -10.63
CA GLN A 136 8.19 -1.11 -12.02
C GLN A 136 6.69 -0.84 -12.22
N ASP A 137 5.82 -1.57 -11.53
CA ASP A 137 4.37 -1.35 -11.60
C ASP A 137 4.00 -0.01 -10.95
N LEU A 138 4.68 0.33 -9.82
CA LEU A 138 4.45 1.58 -9.09
C LEU A 138 4.93 2.81 -9.87
N ASP A 139 6.05 2.72 -10.57
CA ASP A 139 6.59 3.80 -11.40
C ASP A 139 5.72 4.16 -12.62
N LEU A 140 4.76 3.31 -12.96
CA LEU A 140 3.83 3.52 -14.06
C LEU A 140 2.55 4.22 -13.65
N LEU A 141 2.26 4.29 -12.35
CA LEU A 141 1.06 4.99 -11.89
C LEU A 141 1.20 6.48 -12.15
N PRO A 142 0.12 7.14 -12.60
CA PRO A 142 0.09 8.61 -12.59
C PRO A 142 0.43 9.07 -11.17
N ASP A 143 1.48 9.88 -11.03
CA ASP A 143 2.01 10.21 -9.71
C ASP A 143 0.97 10.93 -8.88
N PRO A 144 0.53 10.38 -7.74
CA PRO A 144 -0.40 11.05 -6.87
C PRO A 144 0.25 12.30 -6.27
N LEU A 145 -0.50 13.38 -6.21
CA LEU A 145 -0.04 14.69 -5.75
C LEU A 145 0.57 14.68 -4.34
N THR A 146 0.10 13.78 -3.49
CA THR A 146 0.49 13.71 -2.08
C THR A 146 1.58 12.69 -1.81
N ASN A 147 1.95 11.85 -2.79
CA ASN A 147 2.86 10.74 -2.55
C ASN A 147 2.45 9.88 -1.33
N SER A 148 1.15 9.64 -1.17
CA SER A 148 0.60 8.92 -0.02
C SER A 148 0.33 7.45 -0.35
N THR A 149 0.41 6.60 0.68
CA THR A 149 -0.01 5.19 0.58
C THR A 149 -1.50 5.05 0.28
N ASP A 150 -2.31 6.01 0.68
CA ASP A 150 -3.76 5.99 0.50
C ASP A 150 -4.14 6.14 -0.97
N ASP A 151 -3.51 7.05 -1.69
CA ASP A 151 -3.70 7.19 -3.14
C ASP A 151 -3.28 5.91 -3.89
N LEU A 152 -2.20 5.27 -3.44
CA LEU A 152 -1.77 3.99 -3.97
C LEU A 152 -2.85 2.92 -3.78
N VAL A 153 -3.42 2.82 -2.58
CA VAL A 153 -4.47 1.85 -2.25
C VAL A 153 -5.73 2.12 -3.06
N ASN A 154 -6.19 3.36 -3.15
CA ASN A 154 -7.35 3.75 -3.95
C ASN A 154 -7.22 3.39 -5.43
N ASN A 155 -6.02 3.50 -5.97
CA ASN A 155 -5.76 3.15 -7.37
C ASN A 155 -5.66 1.63 -7.60
N LEU A 156 -5.15 0.88 -6.65
CA LEU A 156 -4.72 -0.50 -6.85
C LEU A 156 -5.59 -1.55 -6.15
N MET A 157 -6.27 -1.19 -5.06
CA MET A 157 -7.05 -2.15 -4.27
C MET A 157 -8.51 -2.17 -4.71
N PRO A 158 -9.07 -3.33 -5.11
CA PRO A 158 -10.49 -3.43 -5.44
C PRO A 158 -11.37 -3.09 -4.23
N GLY A 159 -12.41 -2.29 -4.45
CA GLY A 159 -13.37 -1.93 -3.41
C GLY A 159 -12.85 -0.91 -2.38
N ALA A 160 -11.67 -0.34 -2.59
CA ALA A 160 -11.24 0.84 -1.84
C ALA A 160 -12.05 2.06 -2.29
N SER A 161 -12.36 2.94 -1.36
CA SER A 161 -13.06 4.20 -1.61
C SER A 161 -12.62 5.27 -0.61
N ASP A 162 -12.58 6.50 -1.09
CA ASP A 162 -12.36 7.65 -0.22
C ASP A 162 -13.55 7.83 0.71
N SER A 163 -13.28 8.15 1.96
CA SER A 163 -14.20 8.61 2.97
C SER A 163 -13.84 10.06 3.34
N HIS A 164 -14.36 10.57 4.44
CA HIS A 164 -14.05 11.93 4.90
C HIS A 164 -12.59 12.07 5.36
N ASP A 165 -12.04 13.27 5.29
CA ASP A 165 -10.73 13.64 5.84
C ASP A 165 -9.56 12.72 5.43
N ASN A 166 -9.55 12.29 4.17
CA ASN A 166 -8.56 11.34 3.61
C ASN A 166 -8.57 9.95 4.27
N PHE A 167 -9.67 9.53 4.89
CA PHE A 167 -9.82 8.16 5.33
C PHE A 167 -10.13 7.23 4.16
N LEU A 168 -9.68 5.99 4.27
CA LEU A 168 -9.95 4.94 3.31
C LEU A 168 -10.90 3.90 3.89
N ALA A 169 -11.97 3.61 3.16
CA ALA A 169 -12.81 2.45 3.42
C ALA A 169 -12.42 1.31 2.48
N VAL A 170 -12.14 0.13 3.04
CA VAL A 170 -11.84 -1.09 2.31
C VAL A 170 -12.80 -2.18 2.73
N ARG A 171 -13.51 -2.76 1.74
CA ARG A 171 -14.50 -3.81 1.98
C ARG A 171 -15.48 -3.50 3.12
N GLY A 172 -15.89 -2.22 3.24
CA GLY A 172 -16.87 -1.78 4.22
C GLY A 172 -16.36 -1.60 5.63
N THR A 173 -15.09 -1.28 5.79
CA THR A 173 -14.49 -0.89 7.07
C THR A 173 -13.46 0.21 6.86
N GLU A 174 -13.49 1.25 7.68
CA GLU A 174 -12.67 2.44 7.55
C GLU A 174 -11.32 2.34 8.29
N PHE A 175 -11.28 1.77 9.49
CA PHE A 175 -10.05 1.64 10.29
C PHE A 175 -9.31 0.31 10.10
N SER A 176 -9.45 -0.32 8.97
CA SER A 176 -9.07 -1.72 8.83
C SER A 176 -7.90 -1.98 7.87
N LEU A 177 -7.40 -0.97 7.20
CA LEU A 177 -6.16 -1.08 6.45
C LEU A 177 -4.99 -1.18 7.42
N HIS A 178 -4.12 -2.15 7.21
CA HIS A 178 -2.96 -2.37 8.06
C HIS A 178 -1.67 -2.42 7.24
N GLU A 179 -0.78 -1.50 7.51
CA GLU A 179 0.55 -1.45 6.89
C GLU A 179 1.53 -2.32 7.65
N PHE A 180 2.21 -3.17 6.91
CA PHE A 180 3.40 -3.90 7.36
C PHE A 180 4.61 -3.37 6.62
N ILE A 181 5.67 -3.06 7.33
CA ILE A 181 6.93 -2.58 6.75
C ILE A 181 8.01 -3.59 7.13
N ASN A 182 8.54 -4.30 6.11
CA ASN A 182 9.51 -5.37 6.31
C ASN A 182 9.04 -6.41 7.36
N GLY A 183 7.76 -6.76 7.33
CA GLY A 183 7.14 -7.75 8.21
C GLY A 183 6.76 -7.25 9.61
N VAL A 184 6.97 -5.98 9.94
CA VAL A 184 6.58 -5.38 11.23
C VAL A 184 5.35 -4.50 11.06
N SER A 185 4.41 -4.58 11.99
CA SER A 185 3.19 -3.79 11.99
C SER A 185 3.07 -2.91 13.23
N PHE A 186 2.27 -1.85 13.11
CA PHE A 186 2.01 -0.90 14.18
C PHE A 186 0.50 -0.69 14.37
N LEU A 187 0.09 -0.30 15.57
CA LEU A 187 -1.33 -0.12 15.92
C LEU A 187 -1.84 1.31 15.70
N ASP A 188 -0.95 2.26 15.49
CA ASP A 188 -1.33 3.64 15.20
C ASP A 188 -1.92 3.79 13.78
N ASN A 189 -2.60 4.90 13.57
CA ASN A 189 -3.17 5.24 12.27
C ASN A 189 -2.09 5.88 11.38
N THR A 190 -1.96 5.39 10.16
CA THR A 190 -0.96 5.85 9.19
C THR A 190 -1.50 6.88 8.20
N GLN A 191 -2.79 7.21 8.26
CA GLN A 191 -3.41 8.16 7.33
C GLN A 191 -2.88 9.59 7.45
N PRO A 192 -2.90 10.40 6.37
CA PRO A 192 -2.27 11.71 6.31
C PRO A 192 -2.72 12.70 7.37
N GLN A 193 -3.94 12.56 7.86
CA GLN A 193 -4.46 13.38 8.96
C GLN A 193 -3.74 13.14 10.30
N PHE A 194 -3.16 11.95 10.52
CA PHE A 194 -2.56 11.52 11.78
C PHE A 194 -1.08 11.21 11.70
N SER A 195 -0.57 11.01 10.48
CA SER A 195 0.81 10.60 10.23
C SER A 195 1.36 11.35 9.00
N PRO A 196 2.65 11.72 8.97
CA PRO A 196 3.27 12.19 7.74
C PRO A 196 3.36 11.10 6.66
N GLY A 197 2.92 9.88 6.97
CA GLY A 197 2.91 8.72 6.07
C GLY A 197 4.30 8.19 5.74
N VAL A 198 4.30 7.16 4.90
CA VAL A 198 5.50 6.57 4.32
C VAL A 198 5.51 6.87 2.82
N SER A 199 6.63 7.36 2.28
CA SER A 199 6.70 7.65 0.86
C SER A 199 6.67 6.37 0.02
N PRO A 200 5.78 6.23 -0.97
CA PRO A 200 5.80 5.09 -1.89
C PRO A 200 7.09 4.95 -2.71
N GLN A 201 7.93 6.00 -2.75
CA GLN A 201 9.21 5.98 -3.45
C GLN A 201 10.23 5.01 -2.80
N ILE A 202 10.08 4.69 -1.50
CA ILE A 202 10.96 3.71 -0.84
C ILE A 202 10.51 2.27 -1.01
N PHE A 203 9.37 2.00 -1.67
CA PHE A 203 8.84 0.64 -1.85
C PHE A 203 9.55 -0.08 -2.99
N GLU A 204 10.03 -1.27 -2.73
CA GLU A 204 10.48 -2.22 -3.76
C GLU A 204 9.32 -3.06 -4.24
N THR A 205 8.52 -3.55 -3.29
CA THR A 205 7.31 -4.31 -3.58
C THR A 205 6.23 -4.01 -2.56
N VAL A 206 4.99 -4.13 -3.02
CA VAL A 206 3.79 -4.00 -2.20
C VAL A 206 2.88 -5.17 -2.48
N ASP A 207 2.50 -5.93 -1.46
CA ASP A 207 1.43 -6.91 -1.54
C ASP A 207 0.16 -6.33 -0.90
N LEU A 208 -0.85 -6.11 -1.74
CA LEU A 208 -2.18 -5.65 -1.34
C LEU A 208 -3.08 -6.86 -1.12
N MET A 209 -3.30 -7.24 0.12
CA MET A 209 -4.21 -8.32 0.49
C MET A 209 -5.56 -7.75 0.93
N THR A 210 -6.63 -8.23 0.34
CA THR A 210 -7.99 -7.81 0.69
C THR A 210 -8.75 -8.87 1.50
N GLY A 211 -8.22 -10.09 1.59
CA GLY A 211 -8.82 -11.18 2.40
C GLY A 211 -8.03 -12.46 2.37
N GLY A 212 -8.42 -13.41 3.20
CA GLY A 212 -7.75 -14.70 3.27
C GLY A 212 -6.35 -14.65 3.93
N PHE A 213 -6.09 -13.68 4.82
CA PHE A 213 -4.76 -13.48 5.42
C PHE A 213 -4.33 -14.66 6.27
N THR A 214 -3.07 -15.06 6.14
CA THR A 214 -2.46 -16.06 7.01
C THR A 214 -2.31 -15.57 8.46
N PRO A 215 -2.16 -16.46 9.46
CA PRO A 215 -2.08 -16.09 10.88
C PRO A 215 -0.99 -15.11 11.29
N GLU A 216 0.07 -14.95 10.48
CA GLU A 216 1.11 -13.96 10.73
C GLU A 216 0.62 -12.51 10.72
N TYR A 217 -0.45 -12.23 9.96
CA TYR A 217 -1.09 -10.93 9.90
C TYR A 217 -2.19 -10.83 10.96
N GLY A 218 -2.16 -9.77 11.76
CA GLY A 218 -3.12 -9.52 12.84
C GLY A 218 -3.50 -8.06 12.95
N ASN A 219 -4.31 -7.74 13.98
CA ASN A 219 -4.65 -6.39 14.42
C ASN A 219 -5.57 -5.55 13.49
N ARG A 220 -5.76 -5.92 12.23
CA ARG A 220 -6.65 -5.27 11.27
C ARG A 220 -7.18 -6.32 10.30
N PHE A 221 -8.20 -6.01 9.51
CA PHE A 221 -8.85 -7.02 8.68
C PHE A 221 -9.60 -6.52 7.43
N GLY A 222 -9.61 -5.24 7.13
CA GLY A 222 -10.20 -4.72 5.89
C GLY A 222 -9.25 -4.87 4.72
N GLY A 223 -7.95 -4.72 4.98
CA GLY A 223 -6.88 -4.91 4.02
C GLY A 223 -5.51 -4.91 4.71
N VAL A 224 -4.56 -5.57 4.08
CA VAL A 224 -3.15 -5.55 4.48
C VAL A 224 -2.33 -4.99 3.33
N LEU A 225 -1.47 -4.04 3.67
CA LEU A 225 -0.46 -3.48 2.81
C LEU A 225 0.90 -3.98 3.31
N ASP A 226 1.43 -5.04 2.71
CA ASP A 226 2.74 -5.58 3.09
C ASP A 226 3.83 -4.98 2.19
N ILE A 227 4.62 -4.10 2.76
CA ILE A 227 5.61 -3.28 2.09
C ILE A 227 7.01 -3.85 2.33
N THR A 228 7.71 -4.16 1.24
CA THR A 228 9.16 -4.40 1.27
C THR A 228 9.86 -3.13 0.80
N THR A 229 10.78 -2.61 1.61
CA THR A 229 11.54 -1.40 1.27
C THR A 229 12.73 -1.71 0.37
N ARG A 230 13.13 -0.71 -0.44
CA ARG A 230 14.31 -0.79 -1.32
C ARG A 230 15.59 -1.02 -0.52
N SER A 231 16.51 -1.76 -1.08
CA SER A 231 17.82 -2.08 -0.50
C SER A 231 18.93 -1.45 -1.33
N GLY A 232 20.04 -1.13 -0.69
CA GLY A 232 21.22 -0.63 -1.39
C GLY A 232 21.79 -1.61 -2.42
N ALA A 233 21.57 -2.91 -2.22
CA ALA A 233 21.98 -3.93 -3.18
C ALA A 233 21.21 -3.82 -4.52
N ASP A 234 19.94 -3.38 -4.49
CA ASP A 234 19.09 -3.24 -5.67
C ASP A 234 19.53 -2.06 -6.54
N LEU A 235 20.02 -0.99 -5.93
CA LEU A 235 20.48 0.23 -6.62
C LEU A 235 21.91 0.17 -7.15
N ALA A 236 22.75 -0.73 -6.63
CA ALA A 236 24.10 -1.00 -7.15
C ALA A 236 25.01 0.23 -7.31
N GLY A 237 24.85 1.27 -6.50
CA GLY A 237 25.62 2.51 -6.55
C GLY A 237 24.96 3.61 -7.41
N HIS A 238 23.67 3.53 -7.63
CA HIS A 238 22.86 4.50 -8.36
C HIS A 238 21.89 5.23 -7.43
N GLY A 239 21.34 6.31 -7.91
CA GLY A 239 20.33 7.09 -7.22
C GLY A 239 19.54 7.96 -8.18
N ASP A 240 18.47 8.53 -7.64
CA ASP A 240 17.56 9.41 -8.36
C ASP A 240 17.43 10.75 -7.64
N VAL A 241 17.26 11.82 -8.38
CA VAL A 241 16.77 13.12 -7.89
C VAL A 241 15.57 13.48 -8.73
N ASN A 242 14.43 13.68 -8.11
CA ASN A 242 13.20 14.05 -8.77
C ASN A 242 12.66 15.36 -8.21
N PHE A 243 12.35 16.28 -9.09
CA PHE A 243 11.62 17.52 -8.78
C PHE A 243 10.32 17.54 -9.56
N ARG A 244 9.21 17.74 -8.84
CA ARG A 244 7.87 17.89 -9.40
C ARG A 244 7.28 19.23 -9.00
N GLY A 245 6.59 19.88 -9.91
CA GLY A 245 5.78 21.06 -9.66
C GLY A 245 4.43 20.94 -10.35
N ALA A 246 3.36 21.29 -9.64
CA ALA A 246 2.00 21.28 -10.18
C ALA A 246 1.18 22.48 -9.68
N THR A 247 0.01 22.67 -10.29
CA THR A 247 -0.98 23.66 -9.82
C THR A 247 -1.37 23.41 -8.36
N LEU A 248 -2.02 24.37 -7.71
CA LEU A 248 -2.41 24.32 -6.28
C LEU A 248 -1.21 24.22 -5.34
N ASP A 249 -0.12 24.93 -5.64
CA ASP A 249 1.12 24.98 -4.82
C ASP A 249 1.68 23.60 -4.46
N ASN A 250 1.48 22.62 -5.34
CA ASN A 250 2.02 21.28 -5.16
C ASN A 250 3.45 21.22 -5.70
N TYR A 251 4.39 21.08 -4.79
CA TYR A 251 5.80 20.89 -5.10
C TYR A 251 6.33 19.70 -4.32
N ASP A 252 7.12 18.87 -4.96
CA ASP A 252 7.83 17.74 -4.37
C ASP A 252 9.27 17.72 -4.85
N LEU A 253 10.18 17.54 -3.92
CA LEU A 253 11.59 17.28 -4.20
C LEU A 253 12.01 16.05 -3.42
N ASN A 254 12.37 14.99 -4.12
CA ASN A 254 12.87 13.78 -3.49
C ASN A 254 14.21 13.36 -4.10
N ALA A 255 14.99 12.66 -3.29
CA ALA A 255 16.25 12.08 -3.72
C ALA A 255 16.49 10.76 -3.00
N ASP A 256 17.00 9.79 -3.73
CA ASP A 256 17.49 8.55 -3.16
C ASP A 256 18.89 8.19 -3.68
N TYR A 257 19.55 7.36 -2.90
CA TYR A 257 20.84 6.78 -3.28
C TYR A 257 21.07 5.48 -2.54
N GLY A 258 21.52 4.47 -3.24
CA GLY A 258 21.84 3.19 -2.61
C GLY A 258 23.02 2.49 -3.26
N GLY A 259 23.71 1.70 -2.46
CA GLY A 259 24.87 0.96 -2.93
C GLY A 259 25.32 -0.11 -1.95
N GLN A 260 26.43 -0.77 -2.29
CA GLN A 260 27.00 -1.81 -1.47
C GLN A 260 28.51 -1.55 -1.25
N ALA A 261 28.94 -1.58 0.01
CA ALA A 261 30.34 -1.51 0.41
C ALA A 261 30.74 -2.83 1.10
N GLY A 262 31.33 -3.75 0.33
CA GLY A 262 31.67 -5.09 0.82
C GLY A 262 30.43 -5.88 1.24
N LYS A 263 30.28 -6.14 2.55
CA LYS A 263 29.15 -6.86 3.13
C LYS A 263 28.00 -5.97 3.60
N LEU A 264 28.13 -4.65 3.46
CA LEU A 264 27.16 -3.66 3.88
C LEU A 264 26.45 -3.06 2.67
N GLY A 265 25.15 -3.32 2.54
CA GLY A 265 24.24 -2.56 1.70
C GLY A 265 23.76 -1.31 2.44
N TYR A 266 23.59 -0.20 1.74
CA TYR A 266 23.06 1.04 2.30
C TYR A 266 22.12 1.72 1.31
N TYR A 267 21.01 2.25 1.83
CA TYR A 267 20.01 3.00 1.09
C TYR A 267 19.62 4.25 1.88
N PHE A 268 19.52 5.38 1.20
CA PHE A 268 19.07 6.64 1.77
C PHE A 268 18.01 7.25 0.87
N PHE A 269 16.99 7.81 1.49
CA PHE A 269 15.91 8.54 0.83
C PHE A 269 15.56 9.78 1.65
N VAL A 270 15.29 10.90 0.97
CA VAL A 270 14.76 12.11 1.57
C VAL A 270 13.73 12.71 0.64
N ASP A 271 12.67 13.26 1.18
CA ASP A 271 11.73 14.09 0.46
C ASP A 271 11.30 15.33 1.23
N GLY A 272 10.81 16.32 0.46
CA GLY A 272 10.14 17.49 0.99
C GLY A 272 9.03 17.89 0.03
N PHE A 273 7.83 18.11 0.56
CA PHE A 273 6.65 18.40 -0.23
C PHE A 273 5.82 19.56 0.33
N THR A 274 5.07 20.20 -0.56
CA THR A 274 4.00 21.15 -0.23
C THR A 274 2.74 20.80 -1.00
N SER A 275 1.60 21.17 -0.46
CA SER A 275 0.31 21.09 -1.15
C SER A 275 -0.57 22.26 -0.73
N GLY A 276 -1.16 22.97 -1.68
CA GLY A 276 -2.20 23.96 -1.43
C GLY A 276 -3.54 23.33 -1.10
N ARG A 277 -3.64 22.00 -1.25
CA ARG A 277 -4.77 21.18 -0.88
C ARG A 277 -4.28 19.93 -0.15
N TYR A 278 -4.11 20.06 1.15
CA TYR A 278 -3.57 18.96 1.97
C TYR A 278 -4.63 17.95 2.42
N LEU A 279 -5.84 18.43 2.73
CA LEU A 279 -7.02 17.63 3.09
C LEU A 279 -8.18 17.93 2.13
N GLU A 280 -9.32 17.26 2.34
CA GLU A 280 -10.54 17.53 1.57
C GLU A 280 -11.25 18.77 2.11
N PRO A 281 -11.40 19.86 1.31
CA PRO A 281 -12.04 21.07 1.77
C PRO A 281 -13.58 20.92 1.83
N PRO A 282 -14.22 21.66 2.75
CA PRO A 282 -15.68 21.66 2.92
C PRO A 282 -16.44 22.45 1.83
N GLN A 283 -15.72 23.00 0.87
CA GLN A 283 -16.26 23.70 -0.30
C GLN A 283 -15.35 23.50 -1.51
N PRO A 284 -15.82 23.72 -2.76
CA PRO A 284 -15.00 23.52 -3.96
C PRO A 284 -13.69 24.34 -4.01
N GLN A 285 -13.66 25.49 -3.33
CA GLN A 285 -12.48 26.34 -3.23
C GLN A 285 -11.58 25.86 -2.09
N GLU A 286 -10.29 25.78 -2.36
CA GLU A 286 -9.28 25.45 -1.36
C GLU A 286 -9.01 26.68 -0.48
N LEU A 287 -9.73 26.78 0.64
CA LEU A 287 -9.52 27.83 1.64
C LEU A 287 -8.86 27.26 2.87
N TYR A 288 -7.70 27.84 3.25
CA TYR A 288 -6.99 27.44 4.45
C TYR A 288 -6.66 25.94 4.47
N ASP A 289 -6.06 25.43 3.39
CA ASP A 289 -5.79 24.02 3.17
C ASP A 289 -4.32 23.74 2.79
N PHE A 290 -3.43 24.68 3.08
CA PHE A 290 -2.01 24.53 2.79
C PHE A 290 -1.34 23.60 3.79
N GLY A 291 -0.58 22.65 3.26
CA GLY A 291 0.27 21.75 4.04
C GLY A 291 1.68 21.64 3.47
N LYS A 292 2.61 21.24 4.32
CA LYS A 292 3.98 20.93 3.95
C LYS A 292 4.56 19.87 4.86
N GLY A 293 5.46 19.06 4.32
CA GLY A 293 6.10 18.00 5.09
C GLY A 293 7.48 17.65 4.55
N SER A 294 8.14 16.77 5.29
CA SER A 294 9.41 16.15 4.87
C SER A 294 9.56 14.80 5.53
N ARG A 295 10.20 13.86 4.82
CA ARG A 295 10.46 12.51 5.30
C ARG A 295 11.89 12.12 4.96
N ALA A 296 12.45 11.22 5.76
CA ALA A 296 13.76 10.63 5.53
C ALA A 296 13.75 9.16 5.90
N THR A 297 14.44 8.36 5.10
CA THR A 297 14.62 6.92 5.35
C THR A 297 16.10 6.57 5.16
N ALA A 298 16.62 5.75 6.07
CA ALA A 298 17.94 5.13 5.95
C ALA A 298 17.81 3.64 6.22
N GLN A 299 18.34 2.81 5.34
CA GLN A 299 18.39 1.36 5.52
C GLN A 299 19.80 0.85 5.36
N PHE A 300 20.18 -0.06 6.25
CA PHE A 300 21.47 -0.74 6.25
C PHE A 300 21.25 -2.24 6.31
N ASP A 301 21.82 -2.98 5.37
CA ASP A 301 21.73 -4.42 5.27
C ASP A 301 23.14 -5.02 5.42
N TRP A 302 23.47 -5.54 6.60
CA TRP A 302 24.79 -6.10 6.88
C TRP A 302 24.76 -7.62 6.88
N ARG A 303 25.54 -8.23 5.99
CA ARG A 303 25.75 -9.67 5.89
C ARG A 303 26.98 -10.07 6.71
N SER A 304 26.75 -10.57 7.94
CA SER A 304 27.83 -10.96 8.84
C SER A 304 28.56 -12.22 8.38
N GLY A 305 27.87 -13.13 7.70
CA GLY A 305 28.40 -14.39 7.18
C GLY A 305 27.50 -14.95 6.08
N ASN A 306 27.50 -16.28 5.94
CA ASN A 306 26.65 -16.97 4.99
C ASN A 306 25.25 -17.27 5.55
N HIS A 307 25.04 -17.09 6.83
CA HIS A 307 23.83 -17.47 7.54
C HIS A 307 23.13 -16.30 8.21
N ASP A 308 23.79 -15.16 8.39
CA ASP A 308 23.30 -14.04 9.17
C ASP A 308 23.19 -12.76 8.35
N VAL A 309 22.01 -12.16 8.37
CA VAL A 309 21.74 -10.83 7.82
C VAL A 309 21.12 -9.96 8.90
N PHE A 310 21.69 -8.79 9.13
CA PHE A 310 21.14 -7.75 9.97
C PHE A 310 20.64 -6.61 9.11
N LYS A 311 19.39 -6.20 9.34
CA LYS A 311 18.78 -5.05 8.64
C LYS A 311 18.41 -4.00 9.66
N LEU A 312 18.84 -2.77 9.46
CA LEU A 312 18.42 -1.62 10.24
C LEU A 312 17.69 -0.64 9.33
N LEU A 313 16.40 -0.44 9.59
CA LEU A 313 15.58 0.57 8.93
C LEU A 313 15.29 1.69 9.92
N LEU A 314 15.59 2.92 9.51
CA LEU A 314 15.29 4.14 10.25
C LEU A 314 14.44 5.04 9.36
N MET A 315 13.30 5.47 9.86
CA MET A 315 12.39 6.38 9.15
C MET A 315 12.00 7.52 10.09
N GLY A 316 11.87 8.71 9.55
CA GLY A 316 11.40 9.86 10.30
C GLY A 316 10.77 10.89 9.38
N GLY A 317 9.83 11.66 9.92
CA GLY A 317 9.18 12.70 9.14
C GLY A 317 8.25 13.57 9.95
N GLY A 318 7.73 14.59 9.29
CA GLY A 318 6.73 15.47 9.86
C GLY A 318 5.96 16.22 8.79
N ALA A 319 4.75 16.60 9.14
CA ALA A 319 3.91 17.46 8.34
C ALA A 319 3.29 18.56 9.23
N ASN A 320 3.12 19.72 8.65
CA ASN A 320 2.36 20.82 9.27
C ASN A 320 1.34 21.28 8.24
N PHE A 321 0.09 21.32 8.62
CA PHE A 321 -0.98 21.68 7.70
C PHE A 321 -2.08 22.46 8.38
N GLN A 322 -2.82 23.18 7.56
CA GLN A 322 -4.02 23.91 7.91
C GLN A 322 -5.21 22.97 7.83
N GLN A 323 -6.23 23.17 8.66
CA GLN A 323 -7.50 22.47 8.51
C GLN A 323 -8.42 23.30 7.61
N PRO A 324 -8.94 22.72 6.51
CA PRO A 324 -9.72 23.46 5.53
C PRO A 324 -10.96 24.11 6.13
N ASN A 325 -11.29 25.31 5.65
CA ASN A 325 -12.41 26.11 6.12
C ASN A 325 -13.45 26.40 5.04
N ILE A 326 -14.66 26.77 5.45
CA ILE A 326 -15.59 27.52 4.63
C ILE A 326 -15.29 29.02 4.72
N THR A 327 -15.71 29.79 3.70
CA THR A 327 -15.48 31.25 3.64
C THR A 327 -15.90 31.97 4.94
N LYS A 328 -17.05 31.62 5.49
CA LYS A 328 -17.58 32.22 6.74
C LYS A 328 -16.67 31.97 7.94
N ASP A 329 -16.13 30.74 8.06
CA ASP A 329 -15.23 30.39 9.18
C ASP A 329 -13.90 31.10 9.06
N GLN A 330 -13.39 31.24 7.82
CA GLN A 330 -12.16 31.98 7.57
C GLN A 330 -12.31 33.48 7.87
N GLU A 331 -13.45 34.09 7.52
CA GLU A 331 -13.74 35.48 7.81
C GLU A 331 -13.78 35.79 9.32
N VAL A 332 -14.19 34.83 10.14
CA VAL A 332 -14.22 34.96 11.61
C VAL A 332 -12.95 34.40 12.29
N GLY A 333 -11.95 33.93 11.53
CA GLY A 333 -10.65 33.52 12.06
C GLY A 333 -10.61 32.09 12.62
N ARG A 334 -11.51 31.20 12.24
CA ARG A 334 -11.49 29.76 12.60
C ARG A 334 -10.42 29.01 11.83
N ASN A 335 -9.16 29.25 12.14
CA ASN A 335 -7.99 28.83 11.37
C ASN A 335 -7.16 27.80 12.16
N ALA A 336 -7.66 26.60 12.36
CA ALA A 336 -6.93 25.55 13.06
C ALA A 336 -5.75 25.00 12.22
N GLN A 337 -4.69 24.60 12.91
CA GLN A 337 -3.51 23.99 12.31
C GLN A 337 -3.18 22.68 13.01
N ARG A 338 -2.51 21.78 12.30
CA ARG A 338 -2.07 20.51 12.84
C ARG A 338 -0.59 20.28 12.55
N HIS A 339 0.12 19.74 13.55
CA HIS A 339 1.53 19.42 13.45
C HIS A 339 1.74 17.94 13.76
N LEU A 340 2.25 17.22 12.78
CA LEU A 340 2.56 15.79 12.87
C LEU A 340 4.06 15.57 12.92
N ARG A 341 4.51 14.61 13.73
CA ARG A 341 5.88 14.07 13.74
C ARG A 341 5.82 12.58 13.92
N GLN A 342 6.75 11.87 13.30
CA GLN A 342 6.84 10.42 13.42
C GLN A 342 8.28 9.95 13.30
N GLN A 343 8.62 8.91 14.04
CA GLN A 343 9.88 8.19 13.96
C GLN A 343 9.64 6.69 14.06
N THR A 344 10.38 5.92 13.29
CA THR A 344 10.30 4.46 13.29
C THR A 344 11.72 3.91 13.17
N ALA A 345 12.05 2.92 14.00
CA ALA A 345 13.29 2.16 13.91
C ALA A 345 12.96 0.66 13.95
N ILE A 346 13.51 -0.11 13.01
CA ILE A 346 13.35 -1.56 12.94
C ILE A 346 14.73 -2.18 12.77
N LEU A 347 15.15 -3.00 13.74
CA LEU A 347 16.37 -3.81 13.67
C LEU A 347 15.96 -5.27 13.53
N SER A 348 16.23 -5.85 12.37
CA SER A 348 15.91 -7.25 12.07
C SER A 348 17.16 -8.09 11.96
N TRP A 349 17.11 -9.30 12.50
CA TRP A 349 18.11 -10.34 12.35
C TRP A 349 17.46 -11.54 11.67
N LEU A 350 18.02 -11.95 10.54
CA LEU A 350 17.65 -13.15 9.82
C LEU A 350 18.80 -14.16 9.98
N HIS A 351 18.47 -15.37 10.43
CA HIS A 351 19.45 -16.46 10.56
C HIS A 351 18.95 -17.72 9.88
N SER A 352 19.73 -18.25 8.95
CA SER A 352 19.46 -19.50 8.26
C SER A 352 20.19 -20.65 8.95
N PHE A 353 19.47 -21.49 9.69
CA PHE A 353 20.04 -22.70 10.29
C PHE A 353 20.39 -23.75 9.23
N SER A 354 19.59 -23.83 8.16
CA SER A 354 19.75 -24.71 7.03
C SER A 354 19.00 -24.13 5.82
N PRO A 355 19.18 -24.68 4.60
CA PRO A 355 18.33 -24.28 3.47
C PRO A 355 16.83 -24.39 3.74
N ASP A 356 16.41 -25.20 4.71
CA ASP A 356 15.03 -25.48 5.07
C ASP A 356 14.57 -24.86 6.40
N THR A 357 15.40 -24.10 7.14
CA THR A 357 15.05 -23.49 8.44
C THR A 357 15.60 -22.09 8.60
N LEU A 358 14.69 -21.13 8.70
CA LEU A 358 14.98 -19.70 8.85
C LEU A 358 14.32 -19.16 10.11
N ILE A 359 15.02 -18.34 10.88
CA ILE A 359 14.43 -17.48 11.89
C ILE A 359 14.61 -16.02 11.49
N SER A 360 13.55 -15.22 11.66
CA SER A 360 13.58 -13.77 11.52
C SER A 360 13.15 -13.16 12.84
N THR A 361 13.97 -12.26 13.41
CA THR A 361 13.63 -11.57 14.66
C THR A 361 13.82 -10.08 14.47
N SER A 362 12.79 -9.29 14.76
CA SER A 362 12.79 -7.83 14.63
C SER A 362 12.54 -7.18 15.99
N LEU A 363 13.42 -6.26 16.37
CA LEU A 363 13.19 -5.28 17.44
C LEU A 363 12.74 -4.00 16.80
N TYR A 364 11.67 -3.38 17.30
CA TYR A 364 11.12 -2.21 16.68
C TYR A 364 10.58 -1.19 17.65
N GLU A 365 10.66 0.06 17.24
CA GLU A 365 10.11 1.22 17.91
C GLU A 365 9.38 2.08 16.91
N ARG A 366 8.22 2.62 17.31
CA ARG A 366 7.54 3.68 16.62
C ARG A 366 6.96 4.66 17.62
N THR A 367 7.22 5.94 17.40
CA THR A 367 6.64 7.03 18.18
C THR A 367 6.24 8.16 17.26
N GLY A 368 5.26 8.93 17.69
CA GLY A 368 4.78 10.09 16.95
C GLY A 368 4.27 11.19 17.87
N SER A 369 3.88 12.28 17.28
CA SER A 369 3.08 13.30 17.96
C SER A 369 2.12 13.93 16.95
N ASP A 370 0.88 14.04 17.35
CA ASP A 370 -0.16 14.76 16.65
C ASP A 370 -0.63 15.91 17.56
N ARG A 371 -0.56 17.13 17.05
CA ARG A 371 -0.92 18.34 17.80
C ARG A 371 -1.85 19.22 16.99
N VAL A 372 -3.05 19.43 17.51
CA VAL A 372 -3.98 20.47 17.04
C VAL A 372 -3.67 21.76 17.76
N LEU A 373 -3.50 22.85 17.01
CA LEU A 373 -3.19 24.18 17.53
C LEU A 373 -4.44 25.06 17.46
N PRO A 374 -4.61 25.95 18.46
CA PRO A 374 -5.77 26.81 18.50
C PRO A 374 -5.78 27.85 17.38
N THR A 375 -6.98 28.36 17.09
CA THR A 375 -7.17 29.49 16.21
C THR A 375 -6.68 30.77 16.86
N SER A 376 -6.48 31.82 16.08
CA SER A 376 -6.05 33.14 16.56
C SER A 376 -7.21 34.05 17.01
N ASP A 377 -8.43 33.71 16.64
CA ASP A 377 -9.62 34.51 16.98
C ASP A 377 -10.08 34.21 18.41
N PRO A 378 -10.23 35.25 19.29
CA PRO A 378 -10.67 35.08 20.66
C PRO A 378 -12.12 34.61 20.81
N ASP A 379 -12.97 34.83 19.81
CA ASP A 379 -14.39 34.47 19.84
C ASP A 379 -14.72 33.12 19.21
N THR A 380 -13.73 32.50 18.56
CA THR A 380 -13.88 31.18 17.94
C THR A 380 -13.71 30.07 18.97
N PRO A 381 -14.46 28.96 18.87
CA PRO A 381 -14.20 27.76 19.67
C PRO A 381 -12.74 27.30 19.59
N VAL A 382 -12.15 27.07 20.75
CA VAL A 382 -10.74 26.68 20.86
C VAL A 382 -10.63 25.19 21.07
N SER A 383 -9.93 24.53 20.14
CA SER A 383 -9.59 23.12 20.24
C SER A 383 -8.08 22.96 20.32
N ILE A 384 -7.59 22.34 21.38
CA ILE A 384 -6.18 22.01 21.56
C ILE A 384 -6.10 20.54 21.90
N ALA A 385 -5.39 19.78 21.07
CA ALA A 385 -5.12 18.38 21.34
C ALA A 385 -3.65 18.06 21.14
N SER A 386 -3.15 17.14 21.94
CA SER A 386 -1.81 16.56 21.76
C SER A 386 -1.87 15.08 22.07
N ARG A 387 -1.46 14.25 21.13
CA ARG A 387 -1.38 12.79 21.23
C ARG A 387 0.04 12.34 20.95
N VAL A 388 0.57 11.47 21.82
CA VAL A 388 1.94 10.97 21.72
C VAL A 388 1.93 9.46 21.95
N PRO A 389 1.67 8.66 20.91
CA PRO A 389 1.77 7.20 20.98
C PRO A 389 3.23 6.75 20.97
N LEU A 390 3.50 5.64 21.65
CA LEU A 390 4.75 4.90 21.61
C LEU A 390 4.47 3.40 21.55
N THR A 391 5.01 2.76 20.54
CA THR A 391 5.02 1.32 20.37
C THR A 391 6.45 0.80 20.41
N LEU A 392 6.72 -0.15 21.29
CA LEU A 392 7.99 -0.88 21.37
C LEU A 392 7.70 -2.37 21.25
N GLY A 393 8.40 -3.09 20.39
CA GLY A 393 8.07 -4.48 20.19
C GLY A 393 9.24 -5.37 19.79
N ILE A 394 8.99 -6.67 19.92
CA ILE A 394 9.80 -7.74 19.40
C ILE A 394 8.90 -8.74 18.67
N LYS A 395 9.20 -9.00 17.41
CA LYS A 395 8.54 -10.03 16.61
C LYS A 395 9.58 -11.07 16.20
N SER A 396 9.24 -12.35 16.31
CA SER A 396 10.12 -13.45 15.91
C SER A 396 9.32 -14.52 15.20
N ASP A 397 9.78 -14.92 14.01
CA ASP A 397 9.15 -15.87 13.12
C ASP A 397 10.15 -16.99 12.79
N LEU A 398 9.77 -18.24 13.04
CA LEU A 398 10.49 -19.43 12.63
C LEU A 398 9.75 -20.08 11.44
N SER A 399 10.45 -20.25 10.34
CA SER A 399 9.94 -20.91 9.14
C SER A 399 10.70 -22.22 8.89
N HIS A 400 9.98 -23.28 8.54
CA HIS A 400 10.57 -24.58 8.25
C HIS A 400 9.85 -25.29 7.09
N TYR A 401 10.61 -25.68 6.07
CA TYR A 401 10.09 -26.48 4.96
C TYR A 401 10.38 -27.96 5.19
N TRP A 402 9.34 -28.79 5.20
CA TRP A 402 9.46 -30.22 5.45
C TRP A 402 8.47 -31.05 4.62
N HIS A 403 8.97 -31.87 3.74
CA HIS A 403 8.18 -32.80 2.91
C HIS A 403 6.95 -32.18 2.21
N GLY A 404 7.08 -30.99 1.68
CA GLY A 404 5.97 -30.28 1.02
C GLY A 404 5.08 -29.48 1.95
N HIS A 405 5.39 -29.44 3.24
CA HIS A 405 4.80 -28.54 4.23
C HIS A 405 5.69 -27.32 4.41
N PHE A 406 5.12 -26.15 4.40
CA PHE A 406 5.76 -24.91 4.80
C PHE A 406 5.17 -24.47 6.16
N LEU A 407 5.87 -24.82 7.21
CA LEU A 407 5.48 -24.51 8.58
C LEU A 407 6.05 -23.16 9.00
N LYS A 408 5.22 -22.28 9.55
CA LYS A 408 5.66 -21.04 10.16
C LYS A 408 5.03 -20.87 11.53
N ALA A 409 5.84 -20.51 12.52
CA ALA A 409 5.40 -20.18 13.87
C ALA A 409 6.02 -18.86 14.29
N GLY A 410 5.26 -18.01 14.96
CA GLY A 410 5.77 -16.72 15.36
C GLY A 410 5.15 -16.19 16.64
N LEU A 411 5.84 -15.21 17.18
CA LEU A 411 5.38 -14.45 18.34
C LEU A 411 5.60 -12.96 18.10
N ASP A 412 4.72 -12.13 18.64
CA ASP A 412 4.82 -10.66 18.60
C ASP A 412 4.45 -10.11 19.97
N LEU A 413 5.40 -9.47 20.66
CA LEU A 413 5.23 -8.87 21.97
C LEU A 413 5.40 -7.37 21.86
N VAL A 414 4.38 -6.64 22.25
CA VAL A 414 4.31 -5.18 22.07
C VAL A 414 4.05 -4.50 23.40
N ARG A 415 4.84 -3.51 23.73
CA ARG A 415 4.59 -2.54 24.79
C ARG A 415 4.01 -1.28 24.19
N LEU A 416 2.86 -0.85 24.69
CA LEU A 416 2.14 0.33 24.26
C LEU A 416 2.15 1.39 25.35
N ARG A 417 2.27 2.65 24.92
CA ARG A 417 2.07 3.81 25.76
C ARG A 417 1.40 4.90 24.95
N GLU A 418 0.40 5.54 25.55
CA GLU A 418 -0.26 6.71 25.03
C GLU A 418 -0.18 7.83 26.05
N ASN A 419 0.16 9.04 25.63
CA ASN A 419 -0.03 10.26 26.43
C ASN A 419 -0.88 11.22 25.60
N GLU A 420 -1.92 11.72 26.21
CA GLU A 420 -2.87 12.60 25.55
C GLU A 420 -3.22 13.79 26.43
N SER A 421 -3.39 14.95 25.84
CA SER A 421 -4.01 16.13 26.45
C SER A 421 -5.01 16.73 25.48
N PHE A 422 -6.12 17.18 26.01
CA PHE A 422 -7.22 17.73 25.25
C PHE A 422 -7.86 18.90 26.00
N PHE A 423 -8.24 19.95 25.29
CA PHE A 423 -9.01 21.06 25.76
C PHE A 423 -9.92 21.56 24.64
N PHE A 424 -11.19 21.80 24.96
CA PHE A 424 -12.14 22.38 24.05
C PHE A 424 -12.98 23.43 24.80
N ASP A 425 -13.07 24.64 24.26
CA ASP A 425 -13.93 25.73 24.74
C ASP A 425 -14.82 26.14 23.57
N GLY A 426 -16.09 25.80 23.65
CA GLY A 426 -17.11 26.10 22.63
C GLY A 426 -17.58 27.56 22.65
N ARG A 427 -17.04 28.43 23.54
CA ARG A 427 -17.38 29.88 23.63
C ARG A 427 -18.87 30.18 23.74
N GLY A 428 -19.56 29.46 24.60
CA GLY A 428 -21.00 29.61 24.83
C GLY A 428 -21.86 28.49 24.28
N ASP A 429 -21.26 27.56 23.61
CA ASP A 429 -21.86 26.26 23.34
C ASP A 429 -21.99 25.48 24.66
N PRO A 430 -23.14 24.82 24.94
CA PRO A 430 -23.29 23.99 26.13
C PRO A 430 -22.29 22.81 26.18
N ASP A 431 -21.66 22.45 25.07
CA ASP A 431 -20.70 21.37 24.96
C ASP A 431 -19.27 21.83 25.28
N VAL A 432 -19.04 22.26 26.50
CA VAL A 432 -17.69 22.54 27.01
C VAL A 432 -17.11 21.26 27.58
N PHE A 433 -16.02 20.77 26.97
CA PHE A 433 -15.25 19.65 27.52
C PHE A 433 -14.15 20.20 28.43
N PRO A 434 -14.07 19.74 29.69
CA PRO A 434 -13.01 20.19 30.61
C PRO A 434 -11.63 19.73 30.08
N ALA A 435 -10.61 20.49 30.46
CA ALA A 435 -9.24 20.13 30.13
C ALA A 435 -8.93 18.73 30.65
N PHE A 436 -8.41 17.89 29.77
CA PHE A 436 -7.98 16.52 30.06
C PHE A 436 -6.48 16.40 29.83
N SER A 437 -5.81 15.66 30.70
CA SER A 437 -4.45 15.19 30.47
C SER A 437 -4.28 13.82 31.11
N GLY A 438 -3.88 12.86 30.34
CA GLY A 438 -3.78 11.46 30.81
C GLY A 438 -2.73 10.67 30.06
N GLY A 439 -2.48 9.47 30.56
CA GLY A 439 -1.60 8.53 29.91
C GLY A 439 -1.95 7.09 30.26
N LEU A 440 -1.85 6.22 29.29
CA LEU A 440 -2.05 4.78 29.44
C LEU A 440 -0.76 4.02 29.11
N LYS A 441 -0.63 2.85 29.71
CA LYS A 441 0.44 1.88 29.44
C LYS A 441 -0.20 0.51 29.40
N GLY A 442 0.06 -0.20 28.35
CA GLY A 442 -0.47 -1.53 28.15
C GLY A 442 0.43 -2.36 27.26
N GLY A 443 -0.13 -3.37 26.63
CA GLY A 443 0.62 -4.20 25.72
C GLY A 443 -0.24 -5.15 24.93
N GLN A 444 0.42 -5.80 23.97
CA GLN A 444 -0.14 -6.89 23.20
C GLN A 444 0.83 -8.05 23.19
N ALA A 445 0.30 -9.27 23.26
CA ALA A 445 1.04 -10.49 23.04
C ALA A 445 0.28 -11.34 22.03
N SER A 446 0.96 -11.75 20.96
CA SER A 446 0.38 -12.59 19.93
C SER A 446 1.29 -13.77 19.66
N VAL A 447 0.69 -14.97 19.49
CA VAL A 447 1.40 -16.16 19.03
C VAL A 447 0.61 -16.80 17.91
N TYR A 448 1.31 -17.37 16.92
CA TYR A 448 0.65 -18.06 15.83
C TYR A 448 1.45 -19.24 15.30
N VAL A 449 0.73 -20.13 14.66
CA VAL A 449 1.27 -21.23 13.87
C VAL A 449 0.45 -21.40 12.61
N GLN A 450 1.13 -21.67 11.50
CA GLN A 450 0.50 -21.90 10.21
C GLN A 450 1.26 -22.95 9.41
N ASP A 451 0.55 -23.62 8.52
CA ASP A 451 1.06 -24.60 7.58
C ASP A 451 0.45 -24.37 6.20
N HIS A 452 1.30 -24.25 5.20
CA HIS A 452 0.94 -24.20 3.80
C HIS A 452 1.43 -25.46 3.13
N PHE A 453 0.52 -26.25 2.55
CA PHE A 453 0.86 -27.55 1.96
C PHE A 453 -0.10 -27.96 0.84
N SER A 454 0.37 -28.87 -0.01
CA SER A 454 -0.46 -29.45 -1.07
C SER A 454 -0.64 -30.94 -0.85
N PRO A 455 -1.77 -31.36 -0.22
CA PRO A 455 -2.06 -32.78 0.01
C PRO A 455 -2.24 -33.57 -1.27
N PHE A 456 -2.63 -32.89 -2.36
CA PHE A 456 -2.73 -33.41 -3.71
C PHE A 456 -2.11 -32.41 -4.68
N ARG A 457 -1.71 -32.87 -5.87
CA ARG A 457 -1.04 -32.04 -6.88
C ARG A 457 -1.77 -30.73 -7.22
N ASP A 458 -3.09 -30.77 -7.18
CA ASP A 458 -3.94 -29.67 -7.64
C ASP A 458 -4.70 -28.97 -6.49
N LEU A 459 -4.46 -29.37 -5.23
CA LEU A 459 -5.09 -28.79 -4.05
C LEU A 459 -4.03 -28.21 -3.11
N THR A 460 -4.13 -26.94 -2.83
CA THR A 460 -3.34 -26.23 -1.81
C THR A 460 -4.21 -25.89 -0.62
N VAL A 461 -3.65 -26.04 0.56
CA VAL A 461 -4.31 -25.81 1.85
C VAL A 461 -3.45 -24.91 2.71
N ASP A 462 -4.04 -23.84 3.23
CA ASP A 462 -3.50 -23.01 4.29
C ASP A 462 -4.30 -23.29 5.57
N LEU A 463 -3.61 -23.67 6.62
CA LEU A 463 -4.22 -23.88 7.94
C LEU A 463 -3.42 -23.14 8.99
N GLY A 464 -4.11 -22.50 9.93
CA GLY A 464 -3.40 -21.95 11.06
C GLY A 464 -4.30 -21.36 12.12
N VAL A 465 -3.68 -20.95 13.19
CA VAL A 465 -4.33 -20.32 14.32
C VAL A 465 -3.44 -19.24 14.90
N ARG A 466 -4.06 -18.14 15.28
CA ARG A 466 -3.44 -17.04 16.00
C ARG A 466 -4.15 -16.85 17.33
N TYR A 467 -3.41 -16.61 18.39
CA TYR A 467 -3.90 -16.19 19.69
C TYR A 467 -3.38 -14.80 19.99
N ASP A 468 -4.30 -13.88 20.30
CA ASP A 468 -3.98 -12.50 20.63
C ASP A 468 -4.46 -12.21 22.06
N TYR A 469 -3.61 -11.54 22.84
CA TYR A 469 -3.93 -10.86 24.09
C TYR A 469 -3.66 -9.37 23.90
N PHE A 470 -4.59 -8.54 24.31
CA PHE A 470 -4.48 -7.09 24.25
C PHE A 470 -4.91 -6.48 25.58
N ASP A 471 -4.17 -5.47 26.03
CA ASP A 471 -4.42 -4.75 27.28
C ASP A 471 -3.92 -3.31 27.13
N LEU A 472 -4.84 -2.36 26.96
CA LEU A 472 -4.56 -0.93 26.98
C LEU A 472 -5.73 -0.17 27.64
N VAL A 473 -6.85 0.00 26.96
CA VAL A 473 -8.09 0.62 27.47
C VAL A 473 -9.10 -0.47 27.82
N ASP A 474 -9.23 -1.44 26.95
CA ASP A 474 -10.01 -2.66 27.11
C ASP A 474 -9.06 -3.86 27.12
N THR A 475 -9.38 -4.87 27.89
CA THR A 475 -8.58 -6.09 28.00
C THR A 475 -9.33 -7.23 27.33
N GLY A 476 -8.67 -7.91 26.42
CA GLY A 476 -9.30 -9.02 25.73
C GLY A 476 -8.34 -10.04 25.16
N VAL A 477 -8.91 -11.20 24.86
CA VAL A 477 -8.22 -12.31 24.20
C VAL A 477 -9.04 -12.81 23.03
N GLN A 478 -8.35 -13.24 21.99
CA GLN A 478 -8.99 -13.84 20.83
C GLN A 478 -8.17 -15.00 20.30
N THR A 479 -8.85 -16.13 20.07
CA THR A 479 -8.32 -17.21 19.25
C THR A 479 -8.90 -17.09 17.84
N SER A 480 -8.04 -17.03 16.85
CA SER A 480 -8.36 -16.71 15.45
C SER A 480 -7.95 -17.85 14.52
N PRO A 481 -8.81 -18.87 14.30
CA PRO A 481 -8.55 -19.88 13.29
C PRO A 481 -8.63 -19.28 11.90
N ARG A 482 -7.81 -19.79 10.99
CA ARG A 482 -7.74 -19.39 9.59
C ARG A 482 -7.54 -20.59 8.70
N ILE A 483 -8.35 -20.68 7.67
CA ILE A 483 -8.37 -21.79 6.72
C ILE A 483 -8.50 -21.22 5.32
N GLY A 484 -7.60 -21.60 4.44
CA GLY A 484 -7.61 -21.27 3.02
C GLY A 484 -7.50 -22.54 2.19
N LEU A 485 -8.20 -22.59 1.09
CA LEU A 485 -8.18 -23.67 0.13
C LEU A 485 -8.05 -23.13 -1.29
N ALA A 486 -7.21 -23.73 -2.12
CA ALA A 486 -7.13 -23.42 -3.55
C ALA A 486 -7.08 -24.71 -4.35
N TYR A 487 -7.98 -24.83 -5.33
CA TYR A 487 -7.99 -25.97 -6.23
C TYR A 487 -7.69 -25.52 -7.68
N HIS A 488 -6.64 -26.06 -8.23
CA HIS A 488 -6.15 -25.73 -9.56
C HIS A 488 -6.70 -26.70 -10.63
N PHE A 489 -7.45 -26.18 -11.56
CA PHE A 489 -7.95 -26.90 -12.73
C PHE A 489 -6.97 -26.79 -13.90
N ASN A 490 -6.00 -27.69 -13.99
CA ASN A 490 -4.91 -27.65 -14.98
C ASN A 490 -5.39 -27.52 -16.44
N LYS A 491 -6.52 -28.16 -16.81
CA LYS A 491 -7.04 -28.15 -18.19
C LYS A 491 -7.58 -26.78 -18.60
N THR A 492 -8.23 -26.10 -17.71
CA THR A 492 -8.81 -24.77 -17.93
C THR A 492 -7.91 -23.65 -17.49
N LYS A 493 -6.79 -23.95 -16.78
CA LYS A 493 -5.88 -22.98 -16.17
C LYS A 493 -6.65 -22.01 -15.24
N SER A 494 -7.53 -22.57 -14.44
CA SER A 494 -8.31 -21.81 -13.48
C SER A 494 -8.06 -22.27 -12.06
N VAL A 495 -8.24 -21.37 -11.09
CA VAL A 495 -8.12 -21.64 -9.66
C VAL A 495 -9.44 -21.25 -9.00
N LEU A 496 -9.99 -22.18 -8.22
CA LEU A 496 -11.09 -21.88 -7.30
C LEU A 496 -10.49 -21.82 -5.90
N HIS A 497 -10.71 -20.73 -5.19
CA HIS A 497 -10.28 -20.62 -3.80
C HIS A 497 -11.44 -20.32 -2.85
N ALA A 498 -11.25 -20.67 -1.59
CA ALA A 498 -12.18 -20.37 -0.50
C ALA A 498 -11.41 -20.14 0.79
N ALA A 499 -11.83 -19.15 1.58
CA ALA A 499 -11.20 -18.83 2.86
C ALA A 499 -12.25 -18.61 3.95
N TYR A 500 -11.92 -19.07 5.15
CA TYR A 500 -12.56 -18.70 6.39
C TYR A 500 -11.53 -18.19 7.38
N ASN A 501 -11.74 -16.98 7.90
CA ASN A 501 -10.84 -16.38 8.86
C ASN A 501 -11.63 -15.75 10.01
N ARG A 502 -11.10 -15.86 11.22
CA ARG A 502 -11.51 -15.06 12.34
C ARG A 502 -10.46 -14.01 12.63
N TYR A 503 -10.91 -12.77 12.80
CA TYR A 503 -10.04 -11.61 13.00
C TYR A 503 -10.32 -10.91 14.31
N PHE A 504 -9.31 -10.20 14.78
CA PHE A 504 -9.30 -9.38 15.97
C PHE A 504 -8.64 -8.05 15.66
N SER A 505 -9.26 -6.95 16.07
CA SER A 505 -8.71 -5.61 15.89
C SER A 505 -8.90 -4.76 17.14
N PRO A 506 -7.81 -4.32 17.76
CA PRO A 506 -7.88 -3.25 18.75
C PRO A 506 -8.16 -1.91 18.07
N PRO A 507 -8.71 -0.91 18.78
CA PRO A 507 -8.82 0.44 18.27
C PRO A 507 -7.42 1.03 18.00
N PRO A 508 -7.30 2.03 17.11
CA PRO A 508 -6.08 2.79 16.95
C PRO A 508 -5.65 3.38 18.29
N ILE A 509 -4.35 3.28 18.60
CA ILE A 509 -3.83 3.64 19.92
C ILE A 509 -4.08 5.11 20.26
N GLU A 510 -3.90 6.00 19.28
CA GLU A 510 -3.99 7.44 19.42
C GLU A 510 -5.40 7.97 19.72
N TYR A 511 -6.44 7.14 19.61
CA TYR A 511 -7.82 7.53 19.94
C TYR A 511 -8.34 6.94 21.25
N SER A 512 -7.70 5.87 21.70
CA SER A 512 -8.27 5.00 22.72
C SER A 512 -8.45 5.68 24.05
N LEU A 513 -7.53 6.58 24.43
CA LEU A 513 -7.55 7.22 25.74
C LEU A 513 -8.65 8.26 25.84
N LEU A 514 -8.74 9.20 24.91
CA LEU A 514 -9.75 10.26 24.93
C LEU A 514 -11.16 9.69 24.83
N ALA A 515 -11.40 8.74 23.93
CA ALA A 515 -12.69 8.08 23.79
C ALA A 515 -13.15 7.40 25.10
N SER A 516 -12.22 6.80 25.83
CA SER A 516 -12.52 6.17 27.12
C SER A 516 -12.73 7.18 28.24
N PHE A 517 -11.98 8.29 28.23
CA PHE A 517 -12.12 9.36 29.22
C PHE A 517 -13.47 10.10 29.09
N ILE A 518 -13.84 10.51 27.88
CA ILE A 518 -15.12 11.17 27.59
C ILE A 518 -16.28 10.30 28.07
N GLY A 519 -16.19 8.99 27.91
CA GLY A 519 -17.12 8.03 28.47
C GLY A 519 -17.17 7.97 30.00
N HIS A 520 -16.20 8.53 30.74
CA HIS A 520 -16.12 8.41 32.20
C HIS A 520 -16.55 9.62 33.01
N ASP A 521 -16.09 10.83 32.69
CA ASP A 521 -16.19 11.98 33.62
C ASP A 521 -16.68 13.30 33.01
N ALA A 522 -16.64 13.47 31.71
CA ALA A 522 -16.68 14.83 31.12
C ALA A 522 -18.05 15.29 30.60
N VAL A 523 -18.97 14.38 30.28
CA VAL A 523 -20.21 14.73 29.59
C VAL A 523 -21.39 14.24 30.40
N LYS A 524 -22.52 14.90 30.26
CA LYS A 524 -23.80 14.51 30.86
C LYS A 524 -23.92 12.99 30.85
N LEU A 525 -24.12 12.39 32.00
CA LEU A 525 -24.18 10.94 32.26
C LEU A 525 -25.00 10.12 31.23
N ASP A 526 -25.87 10.80 30.50
CA ASP A 526 -26.82 10.24 29.53
C ASP A 526 -26.18 9.83 28.18
N GLN A 527 -24.99 10.33 27.85
CA GLN A 527 -24.30 10.09 26.58
C GLN A 527 -23.17 9.05 26.70
N ARG A 528 -22.90 8.57 27.91
CA ARG A 528 -21.86 7.59 28.19
C ARG A 528 -22.32 6.16 27.87
N VAL A 529 -21.53 5.44 27.07
CA VAL A 529 -21.79 4.02 26.77
C VAL A 529 -20.75 3.07 27.38
N GLY A 530 -19.54 3.56 27.68
CA GLY A 530 -18.45 2.77 28.25
C GLY A 530 -17.14 2.92 27.46
N ASN A 531 -16.16 2.05 27.80
CA ASN A 531 -14.88 2.05 27.08
C ASN A 531 -15.05 1.57 25.65
N VAL A 532 -14.20 2.04 24.76
CA VAL A 532 -14.06 1.50 23.41
C VAL A 532 -13.61 0.05 23.49
N ARG A 533 -14.35 -0.85 22.85
CA ARG A 533 -14.17 -2.30 22.92
C ARG A 533 -13.39 -2.83 21.74
N LEU A 534 -12.82 -4.01 21.89
CA LEU A 534 -12.12 -4.74 20.86
C LEU A 534 -13.10 -5.26 19.79
N TYR A 535 -12.76 -5.05 18.52
CA TYR A 535 -13.57 -5.54 17.40
C TYR A 535 -13.19 -6.95 17.01
N THR A 536 -14.17 -7.82 16.84
CA THR A 536 -14.00 -9.21 16.37
C THR A 536 -14.86 -9.50 15.16
N GLN A 537 -14.33 -10.23 14.18
CA GLN A 537 -14.98 -10.46 12.90
C GLN A 537 -14.78 -11.89 12.41
N ASN A 538 -15.82 -12.47 11.80
CA ASN A 538 -15.70 -13.64 10.93
C ASN A 538 -15.73 -13.18 9.48
N TYR A 539 -14.85 -13.76 8.70
CA TYR A 539 -14.66 -13.47 7.28
C TYR A 539 -14.83 -14.75 6.46
N TYR A 540 -15.55 -14.67 5.39
CA TYR A 540 -15.78 -15.72 4.42
C TYR A 540 -15.51 -15.20 3.01
N GLU A 541 -14.78 -15.96 2.20
CA GLU A 541 -14.48 -15.61 0.81
C GLU A 541 -14.56 -16.85 -0.06
N VAL A 542 -15.07 -16.67 -1.27
CA VAL A 542 -14.94 -17.61 -2.39
C VAL A 542 -14.52 -16.83 -3.60
N GLY A 543 -13.51 -17.31 -4.30
CA GLY A 543 -13.02 -16.65 -5.50
C GLY A 543 -12.66 -17.64 -6.61
N TRP A 544 -12.64 -17.12 -7.82
CA TRP A 544 -12.30 -17.86 -9.03
C TRP A 544 -11.37 -17.00 -9.89
N ALA A 545 -10.21 -17.55 -10.24
CA ALA A 545 -9.23 -16.93 -11.10
C ALA A 545 -9.07 -17.75 -12.38
N GLN A 546 -9.00 -17.11 -13.54
CA GLN A 546 -8.91 -17.73 -14.86
C GLN A 546 -7.80 -17.10 -15.69
N GLU A 547 -6.87 -17.89 -16.19
CA GLU A 547 -5.99 -17.48 -17.29
C GLU A 547 -6.78 -17.52 -18.62
N LEU A 548 -7.17 -16.36 -19.11
CA LEU A 548 -7.83 -16.22 -20.43
C LEU A 548 -6.79 -16.29 -21.56
N HIS A 549 -5.61 -15.79 -21.33
CA HIS A 549 -4.45 -15.78 -22.22
C HIS A 549 -3.18 -15.73 -21.35
N PRO A 550 -2.00 -16.19 -21.78
CA PRO A 550 -0.77 -16.09 -20.98
C PRO A 550 -0.43 -14.70 -20.45
N ARG A 551 -1.09 -13.66 -20.93
CA ARG A 551 -0.92 -12.26 -20.47
C ARG A 551 -2.20 -11.61 -19.97
N ILE A 552 -3.30 -12.36 -19.89
CA ILE A 552 -4.61 -11.83 -19.47
C ILE A 552 -5.23 -12.78 -18.46
N SER A 553 -5.53 -12.29 -17.27
CA SER A 553 -6.26 -13.03 -16.24
C SER A 553 -7.51 -12.29 -15.79
N LEU A 554 -8.50 -13.06 -15.41
CA LEU A 554 -9.75 -12.61 -14.80
C LEU A 554 -9.87 -13.23 -13.41
N GLU A 555 -10.15 -12.41 -12.40
CA GLU A 555 -10.44 -12.85 -11.04
C GLU A 555 -11.84 -12.35 -10.63
N LEU A 556 -12.60 -13.23 -9.97
CA LEU A 556 -13.91 -12.94 -9.40
C LEU A 556 -13.87 -13.36 -7.93
N ASN A 557 -14.21 -12.47 -7.03
CA ASN A 557 -14.25 -12.74 -5.59
C ASN A 557 -15.62 -12.35 -5.02
N ALA A 558 -16.12 -13.12 -4.08
CA ALA A 558 -17.29 -12.79 -3.29
C ALA A 558 -16.96 -12.97 -1.81
N TYR A 559 -17.32 -11.99 -0.98
CA TYR A 559 -16.99 -12.00 0.44
C TYR A 559 -18.17 -11.64 1.33
N LEU A 560 -18.10 -12.08 2.57
CA LEU A 560 -19.01 -11.75 3.66
C LEU A 560 -18.21 -11.55 4.96
N HIS A 561 -18.41 -10.39 5.59
CA HIS A 561 -17.93 -10.07 6.92
C HIS A 561 -19.10 -10.02 7.90
N THR A 562 -18.91 -10.57 9.09
CA THR A 562 -19.84 -10.39 10.20
C THR A 562 -19.05 -10.14 11.47
N GLY A 563 -19.31 -9.03 12.15
CA GLY A 563 -18.49 -8.62 13.28
C GLY A 563 -19.30 -8.11 14.47
N ARG A 564 -18.63 -7.98 15.62
CA ARG A 564 -19.15 -7.40 16.86
C ARG A 564 -18.22 -6.29 17.34
N ASN A 565 -18.81 -5.24 17.94
CA ASN A 565 -18.11 -4.04 18.40
C ASN A 565 -17.37 -3.36 17.25
N SER A 566 -18.02 -3.22 16.10
CA SER A 566 -17.41 -2.54 14.93
C SER A 566 -17.10 -1.09 15.27
N PHE A 567 -15.97 -0.61 14.73
CA PHE A 567 -15.57 0.79 14.90
C PHE A 567 -16.25 1.69 13.86
N GLU A 568 -16.58 2.89 14.30
CA GLU A 568 -16.90 4.04 13.48
C GLU A 568 -16.14 5.25 14.05
N ASN A 569 -15.90 6.22 13.21
CA ASN A 569 -15.29 7.48 13.60
C ASN A 569 -16.39 8.46 13.99
N HIS A 570 -16.18 9.22 15.07
CA HIS A 570 -17.12 10.23 15.53
C HIS A 570 -16.36 11.51 15.90
N GLU A 571 -16.77 12.64 15.35
CA GLU A 571 -16.20 13.94 15.71
C GLU A 571 -16.84 14.44 17.02
N ILE A 572 -16.00 14.92 17.93
CA ILE A 572 -16.47 15.53 19.18
C ILE A 572 -16.93 16.95 18.89
N SER A 573 -18.24 17.18 18.78
CA SER A 573 -18.80 18.49 18.42
C SER A 573 -18.09 19.05 17.17
N ILE A 574 -17.87 20.33 17.10
CA ILE A 574 -17.13 21.02 16.01
C ILE A 574 -15.62 21.11 16.27
N SER A 575 -15.06 20.21 17.09
CA SER A 575 -13.66 20.31 17.55
C SER A 575 -12.62 19.84 16.53
N ARG A 576 -13.02 19.17 15.46
CA ARG A 576 -12.12 18.47 14.51
C ARG A 576 -11.26 17.39 15.17
N ILE A 577 -11.75 16.83 16.27
CA ILE A 577 -11.11 15.75 17.01
C ILE A 577 -11.99 14.54 16.97
N PHE A 578 -11.49 13.49 16.32
CA PHE A 578 -12.19 12.25 16.11
C PHE A 578 -11.85 11.22 17.20
N VAL A 579 -12.84 10.43 17.58
CA VAL A 579 -12.73 9.32 18.51
C VAL A 579 -13.51 8.12 17.96
N PRO A 580 -13.06 6.88 18.19
CA PRO A 580 -13.81 5.71 17.77
C PRO A 580 -15.00 5.47 18.70
N ILE A 581 -16.10 5.01 18.12
CA ILE A 581 -17.26 4.45 18.80
C ILE A 581 -17.45 3.00 18.35
N ASN A 582 -18.16 2.20 19.16
CA ASN A 582 -18.48 0.82 18.81
C ASN A 582 -19.97 0.64 18.57
N PHE A 583 -20.35 0.09 17.44
CA PHE A 583 -21.66 -0.49 17.20
C PHE A 583 -21.72 -1.95 17.68
N HIS A 584 -22.88 -2.39 18.13
CA HIS A 584 -23.09 -3.77 18.60
C HIS A 584 -22.63 -4.81 17.58
N ALA A 585 -22.94 -4.62 16.32
CA ALA A 585 -22.57 -5.54 15.24
C ALA A 585 -22.39 -4.81 13.91
N ALA A 586 -21.65 -5.43 13.00
CA ALA A 586 -21.53 -5.02 11.60
C ALA A 586 -21.69 -6.21 10.66
N ARG A 587 -22.16 -5.93 9.46
CA ARG A 587 -22.16 -6.86 8.33
C ARG A 587 -21.76 -6.12 7.07
N SER A 588 -20.70 -6.61 6.40
CA SER A 588 -20.33 -6.16 5.07
C SER A 588 -20.29 -7.35 4.11
N GLN A 589 -20.77 -7.15 2.90
CA GLN A 589 -20.79 -8.18 1.86
C GLN A 589 -20.57 -7.55 0.49
N GLY A 590 -19.90 -8.30 -0.39
CA GLY A 590 -19.60 -7.76 -1.71
C GLY A 590 -19.08 -8.78 -2.68
N GLY A 591 -18.83 -8.29 -3.88
CA GLY A 591 -18.21 -9.03 -4.96
C GLY A 591 -17.25 -8.14 -5.74
N GLU A 592 -16.18 -8.71 -6.23
CA GLU A 592 -15.13 -8.02 -6.96
C GLU A 592 -14.83 -8.74 -8.27
N LEU A 593 -14.51 -7.95 -9.29
CA LEU A 593 -14.00 -8.41 -10.57
C LEU A 593 -12.69 -7.69 -10.86
N VAL A 594 -11.64 -8.43 -11.17
CA VAL A 594 -10.33 -7.88 -11.57
C VAL A 594 -9.90 -8.52 -12.88
N LEU A 595 -9.67 -7.70 -13.89
CA LEU A 595 -9.09 -8.09 -15.17
C LEU A 595 -7.68 -7.50 -15.26
N ASN A 596 -6.66 -8.34 -15.29
CA ASN A 596 -5.28 -7.92 -15.49
C ASN A 596 -4.83 -8.25 -16.91
N MET A 597 -4.20 -7.28 -17.56
CA MET A 597 -3.58 -7.43 -18.86
C MET A 597 -2.11 -6.99 -18.75
N ARG A 598 -1.19 -7.97 -18.74
CA ARG A 598 0.24 -7.70 -18.82
C ARG A 598 0.58 -7.14 -20.20
N GLN A 599 1.73 -6.48 -20.30
CA GLN A 599 2.14 -5.84 -21.53
C GLN A 599 2.01 -6.75 -22.75
N LEU A 600 1.13 -6.37 -23.65
CA LEU A 600 0.97 -6.99 -24.99
C LEU A 600 2.09 -6.47 -25.87
N GLU A 601 3.15 -7.25 -26.07
CA GLU A 601 4.38 -6.83 -26.76
C GLU A 601 4.15 -6.25 -28.14
N ARG A 602 3.20 -6.81 -28.90
CA ARG A 602 2.89 -6.30 -30.25
C ARG A 602 2.41 -4.86 -30.23
N PHE A 603 1.75 -4.43 -29.17
CA PHE A 603 1.10 -3.12 -29.08
C PHE A 603 1.75 -2.22 -28.04
N GLY A 604 2.58 -2.74 -27.14
CA GLY A 604 3.15 -2.00 -26.02
C GLY A 604 2.12 -1.61 -24.95
N ILE A 605 0.95 -2.25 -24.91
CA ILE A 605 -0.17 -1.90 -24.03
C ILE A 605 -0.23 -2.90 -22.88
N SER A 606 -0.39 -2.39 -21.66
CA SER A 606 -0.79 -3.13 -20.48
C SER A 606 -1.95 -2.42 -19.79
N GLY A 607 -2.62 -3.08 -18.86
CA GLY A 607 -3.71 -2.44 -18.12
C GLY A 607 -4.34 -3.33 -17.07
N ARG A 608 -5.14 -2.70 -16.23
CA ARG A 608 -5.90 -3.34 -15.17
C ARG A 608 -7.28 -2.71 -15.11
N PHE A 609 -8.30 -3.52 -15.00
CA PHE A 609 -9.66 -3.09 -14.73
C PHE A 609 -10.16 -3.78 -13.47
N GLN A 610 -10.77 -3.02 -12.58
CA GLN A 610 -11.33 -3.50 -11.32
C GLN A 610 -12.74 -2.94 -11.16
N TYR A 611 -13.63 -3.77 -10.66
CA TYR A 611 -14.97 -3.37 -10.28
C TYR A 611 -15.35 -4.07 -9.00
N ALA A 612 -15.92 -3.33 -8.05
CA ALA A 612 -16.42 -3.88 -6.80
C ALA A 612 -17.86 -3.43 -6.51
N LEU A 613 -18.62 -4.37 -5.98
CA LEU A 613 -19.94 -4.15 -5.41
C LEU A 613 -19.83 -4.43 -3.90
N SER A 614 -20.13 -3.43 -3.06
CA SER A 614 -20.03 -3.54 -1.59
C SER A 614 -21.28 -2.97 -0.93
N LYS A 615 -21.72 -3.59 0.16
CA LYS A 615 -22.75 -3.06 1.06
C LYS A 615 -22.40 -3.34 2.50
N THR A 616 -22.41 -2.28 3.31
CA THR A 616 -22.12 -2.35 4.73
C THR A 616 -23.33 -1.89 5.55
N TYR A 617 -23.53 -2.54 6.68
CA TYR A 617 -24.56 -2.23 7.65
C TYR A 617 -23.96 -2.30 9.06
N PHE A 618 -24.26 -1.29 9.85
CA PHE A 618 -24.02 -1.30 11.30
C PHE A 618 -25.36 -1.49 12.02
N TYR A 619 -25.30 -2.11 13.19
CA TYR A 619 -26.47 -2.42 14.00
C TYR A 619 -26.27 -1.88 15.41
N GLY A 620 -27.25 -1.11 15.88
CA GLY A 620 -27.32 -0.63 17.25
C GLY A 620 -27.51 -1.73 18.31
N PRO A 621 -27.34 -1.40 19.58
CA PRO A 621 -26.98 -0.08 20.09
C PRO A 621 -25.48 0.21 19.95
N ILE A 622 -25.07 1.45 20.23
CA ILE A 622 -23.67 1.79 20.50
C ILE A 622 -23.26 1.09 21.79
N THR A 623 -22.09 0.44 21.78
CA THR A 623 -21.62 -0.44 22.86
C THR A 623 -20.34 0.01 23.54
N GLY A 624 -19.70 1.07 23.02
CA GLY A 624 -18.48 1.67 23.58
C GLY A 624 -18.19 3.02 22.94
N GLY A 625 -17.42 3.85 23.63
CA GLY A 625 -17.14 5.22 23.24
C GLY A 625 -18.27 6.20 23.62
N PHE A 626 -18.42 7.23 22.84
CA PHE A 626 -19.38 8.33 23.03
C PHE A 626 -20.59 8.17 22.08
N ALA A 627 -21.80 8.19 22.62
CA ALA A 627 -23.01 7.85 21.86
C ALA A 627 -23.64 9.05 21.09
N GLY A 628 -23.17 10.28 21.28
CA GLY A 628 -23.83 11.46 20.72
C GLY A 628 -25.24 11.71 21.29
N ASP A 629 -26.01 12.55 20.61
CA ASP A 629 -27.36 12.96 21.07
C ASP A 629 -28.46 11.96 20.70
N GLU A 630 -28.23 11.08 19.73
CA GLU A 630 -29.20 10.10 19.25
C GLU A 630 -28.70 8.65 19.45
N PRO A 631 -28.97 8.02 20.63
CA PRO A 631 -28.58 6.65 20.84
C PRO A 631 -29.41 5.70 19.98
N LEU A 632 -28.72 4.91 19.11
CA LEU A 632 -29.36 3.87 18.32
C LEU A 632 -29.97 2.78 19.21
N VAL A 633 -31.19 2.37 18.93
CA VAL A 633 -31.85 1.27 19.67
C VAL A 633 -31.37 -0.10 19.18
N ALA A 634 -31.56 -1.11 20.04
CA ALA A 634 -31.15 -2.46 19.73
C ALA A 634 -31.84 -2.99 18.45
N GLY A 635 -31.04 -3.45 17.48
CA GLY A 635 -31.50 -3.95 16.20
C GLY A 635 -31.76 -2.90 15.12
N GLU A 636 -31.67 -1.62 15.46
CA GLU A 636 -31.66 -0.55 14.45
C GLU A 636 -30.46 -0.70 13.53
N ARG A 637 -30.69 -0.48 12.23
CA ARG A 637 -29.71 -0.65 11.18
C ARG A 637 -29.41 0.69 10.52
N ILE A 638 -28.13 1.03 10.51
CA ILE A 638 -27.63 2.18 9.73
C ILE A 638 -26.71 1.71 8.61
N ILE A 639 -26.60 2.53 7.59
CA ILE A 639 -25.58 2.39 6.55
C ILE A 639 -24.53 3.45 6.84
N PRO A 640 -23.26 3.07 7.07
CA PRO A 640 -22.22 4.04 7.41
C PRO A 640 -21.97 5.02 6.27
N ALA A 641 -21.54 6.22 6.61
CA ALA A 641 -21.32 7.32 5.67
C ALA A 641 -20.36 6.96 4.53
N PHE A 642 -19.36 6.15 4.80
CA PHE A 642 -18.37 5.69 3.81
C PHE A 642 -18.90 4.61 2.84
N ASP A 643 -20.14 4.08 3.00
CA ASP A 643 -20.66 3.03 2.11
C ASP A 643 -20.80 3.54 0.67
N GLN A 644 -19.97 3.03 -0.21
CA GLN A 644 -20.06 3.25 -1.66
C GLN A 644 -20.36 1.93 -2.37
N THR A 645 -21.61 1.76 -2.81
CA THR A 645 -22.10 0.48 -3.34
C THR A 645 -21.33 0.00 -4.56
N HIS A 646 -20.96 0.89 -5.47
CA HIS A 646 -20.24 0.55 -6.69
C HIS A 646 -18.97 1.38 -6.79
N THR A 647 -17.85 0.71 -6.94
CA THR A 647 -16.55 1.31 -7.24
C THR A 647 -15.95 0.66 -8.48
N GLY A 648 -15.23 1.42 -9.26
CA GLY A 648 -14.54 0.90 -10.44
C GLY A 648 -13.28 1.68 -10.74
N THR A 649 -12.19 0.98 -11.07
CA THR A 649 -10.96 1.58 -11.56
C THR A 649 -10.52 0.92 -12.85
N ALA A 650 -9.99 1.70 -13.77
CA ALA A 650 -9.37 1.21 -14.99
C ALA A 650 -8.04 1.92 -15.23
N GLN A 651 -6.99 1.17 -15.42
CA GLN A 651 -5.67 1.66 -15.71
C GLN A 651 -5.21 1.11 -17.06
N ILE A 652 -4.68 1.97 -17.91
CA ILE A 652 -4.16 1.60 -19.23
C ILE A 652 -2.82 2.29 -19.41
N PHE A 653 -1.80 1.52 -19.78
CA PHE A 653 -0.45 2.01 -20.02
C PHE A 653 -0.01 1.64 -21.43
N TYR A 654 0.69 2.57 -22.06
CA TYR A 654 1.34 2.39 -23.34
C TYR A 654 2.84 2.67 -23.21
N HIS A 655 3.67 1.75 -23.69
CA HIS A 655 5.11 1.92 -23.77
C HIS A 655 5.54 1.79 -25.22
N ASN A 656 6.27 2.79 -25.67
CA ASN A 656 6.86 2.74 -27.00
C ASN A 656 7.96 1.65 -27.04
N ARG A 657 7.92 0.79 -28.06
CA ARG A 657 8.89 -0.29 -28.26
C ARG A 657 10.33 0.17 -28.44
N TRP A 658 10.52 1.38 -28.94
CA TRP A 658 11.84 1.94 -29.15
C TRP A 658 12.41 2.67 -27.93
N GLY A 659 11.65 2.69 -26.83
CA GLY A 659 12.03 3.32 -25.57
C GLY A 659 11.85 4.85 -25.57
N GLY A 660 12.02 5.42 -24.39
CA GLY A 660 12.02 6.87 -24.17
C GLY A 660 10.66 7.58 -24.21
N PHE A 661 9.54 6.84 -24.41
CA PHE A 661 8.18 7.38 -24.33
C PHE A 661 7.21 6.38 -23.71
N TRP A 662 6.43 6.84 -22.77
CA TRP A 662 5.30 6.11 -22.22
C TRP A 662 4.10 7.04 -21.96
N MET A 663 2.91 6.47 -21.85
CA MET A 663 1.69 7.17 -21.49
C MET A 663 0.83 6.24 -20.63
N GLY A 664 0.26 6.79 -19.58
CA GLY A 664 -0.65 6.08 -18.66
C GLY A 664 -1.93 6.88 -18.43
N SER A 665 -3.02 6.18 -18.22
CA SER A 665 -4.30 6.76 -17.77
C SER A 665 -4.88 5.91 -16.67
N ALA A 666 -5.37 6.55 -15.61
CA ALA A 666 -6.17 5.95 -14.56
C ALA A 666 -7.57 6.59 -14.57
N MET A 667 -8.59 5.76 -14.50
CA MET A 667 -10.00 6.17 -14.49
C MET A 667 -10.65 5.61 -13.23
N ARG A 668 -11.43 6.42 -12.53
CA ARG A 668 -12.12 6.02 -11.30
C ARG A 668 -13.60 6.36 -11.41
N TYR A 669 -14.44 5.44 -10.96
CA TYR A 669 -15.88 5.59 -10.86
C TYR A 669 -16.34 5.24 -9.45
N GLY A 670 -17.20 6.06 -8.87
CA GLY A 670 -17.90 5.81 -7.62
C GLY A 670 -19.38 6.13 -7.71
N SER A 671 -20.21 5.28 -7.10
CA SER A 671 -21.65 5.51 -7.05
C SER A 671 -22.07 6.59 -6.04
N GLY A 672 -21.11 7.23 -5.39
CA GLY A 672 -21.32 8.15 -4.29
C GLY A 672 -21.45 7.44 -2.94
N THR A 673 -21.01 8.09 -1.88
CA THR A 673 -21.15 7.68 -0.47
C THR A 673 -22.53 8.07 0.06
N ILE A 674 -22.85 7.73 1.31
CA ILE A 674 -24.16 8.02 1.92
C ILE A 674 -24.04 9.21 2.86
N ILE A 675 -25.01 10.09 2.87
CA ILE A 675 -25.22 11.07 3.93
C ILE A 675 -25.83 10.34 5.13
N GLU A 676 -25.26 10.51 6.31
CA GLU A 676 -25.81 9.89 7.52
C GLU A 676 -27.33 10.17 7.63
N HIS A 677 -28.13 9.11 7.81
CA HIS A 677 -29.61 9.18 7.78
C HIS A 677 -30.23 9.82 6.53
N GLY A 678 -29.45 9.99 5.45
CA GLY A 678 -29.87 10.71 4.24
C GLY A 678 -29.73 9.91 2.94
N PRO A 679 -29.89 10.58 1.81
CA PRO A 679 -29.72 9.99 0.49
C PRO A 679 -28.26 9.75 0.15
N ARG A 680 -28.01 8.95 -0.88
CA ARG A 680 -26.68 8.79 -1.46
C ARG A 680 -26.26 10.06 -2.22
N LEU A 681 -25.00 10.44 -2.07
CA LEU A 681 -24.37 11.49 -2.87
C LEU A 681 -24.35 11.12 -4.36
N PRO A 682 -24.25 12.09 -5.27
CA PRO A 682 -24.18 11.81 -6.70
C PRO A 682 -23.00 10.92 -7.08
N GLN A 683 -23.22 10.08 -8.10
CA GLN A 683 -22.13 9.33 -8.71
C GLN A 683 -21.07 10.27 -9.31
N HIS A 684 -19.84 9.81 -9.35
CA HIS A 684 -18.72 10.57 -9.89
C HIS A 684 -17.82 9.71 -10.79
N PHE A 685 -17.12 10.40 -11.68
CA PHE A 685 -16.11 9.81 -12.55
C PHE A 685 -14.94 10.78 -12.68
N THR A 686 -13.72 10.25 -12.50
CA THR A 686 -12.48 11.00 -12.72
C THR A 686 -11.57 10.23 -13.68
N SER A 687 -10.68 10.95 -14.33
CA SER A 687 -9.65 10.38 -15.20
C SER A 687 -8.35 11.15 -15.04
N ASP A 688 -7.28 10.43 -14.83
CA ASP A 688 -5.93 10.96 -14.72
C ASP A 688 -5.12 10.53 -15.95
N LEU A 689 -4.20 11.35 -16.38
CA LEU A 689 -3.33 11.12 -17.53
C LEU A 689 -1.89 11.49 -17.15
N ALA A 690 -0.95 10.61 -17.46
CA ALA A 690 0.47 10.90 -17.35
C ALA A 690 1.20 10.48 -18.62
N THR A 691 2.28 11.17 -18.97
CA THR A 691 3.14 10.84 -20.09
C THR A 691 4.59 11.18 -19.78
N GLY A 692 5.50 10.30 -20.12
CA GLY A 692 6.92 10.46 -19.82
C GLY A 692 7.80 10.35 -21.06
N PHE A 693 8.90 11.11 -21.03
CA PHE A 693 9.91 11.19 -22.09
C PHE A 693 11.31 11.15 -21.51
N THR A 694 12.18 10.33 -22.08
CA THR A 694 13.62 10.43 -21.79
C THR A 694 14.21 11.57 -22.65
N LEU A 695 14.59 12.65 -21.99
CA LEU A 695 15.15 13.84 -22.64
C LEU A 695 16.61 13.68 -23.03
N TRP A 696 17.37 12.96 -22.20
CA TRP A 696 18.80 12.81 -22.37
C TRP A 696 19.28 11.48 -21.75
N THR A 697 20.22 10.84 -22.42
CA THR A 697 20.85 9.58 -21.96
C THR A 697 22.35 9.63 -22.21
N ALA A 698 23.14 9.43 -21.13
CA ALA A 698 24.57 9.16 -21.19
C ALA A 698 24.90 8.10 -20.14
N GLU A 699 24.75 6.83 -20.51
CA GLU A 699 24.83 5.70 -19.58
C GLU A 699 25.99 5.77 -18.57
N PRO A 700 25.70 5.49 -17.28
CA PRO A 700 24.42 5.03 -16.72
C PRO A 700 23.39 6.14 -16.43
N ARG A 701 23.66 7.39 -16.77
CA ARG A 701 22.87 8.55 -16.41
C ARG A 701 21.83 8.87 -17.46
N HIS A 702 20.63 9.28 -17.02
CA HIS A 702 19.60 9.79 -17.91
C HIS A 702 18.72 10.81 -17.19
N LEU A 703 18.05 11.64 -17.98
CA LEU A 703 17.10 12.64 -17.53
C LEU A 703 15.75 12.35 -18.16
N ASP A 704 14.76 12.10 -17.32
CA ASP A 704 13.39 11.90 -17.74
C ASP A 704 12.55 13.14 -17.41
N PHE A 705 11.59 13.43 -18.27
CA PHE A 705 10.54 14.41 -18.06
C PHE A 705 9.20 13.69 -18.06
N GLU A 706 8.36 14.04 -17.10
CA GLU A 706 6.98 13.58 -17.03
C GLU A 706 6.04 14.77 -16.98
N PHE A 707 4.90 14.63 -17.62
CA PHE A 707 3.78 15.55 -17.56
C PHE A 707 2.55 14.79 -17.12
N ASP A 708 1.82 15.33 -16.14
CA ASP A 708 0.62 14.72 -15.57
C ASP A 708 -0.54 15.70 -15.46
N VAL A 709 -1.74 15.15 -15.61
CA VAL A 709 -2.99 15.84 -15.35
C VAL A 709 -3.88 14.92 -14.54
N THR A 710 -4.17 15.28 -13.31
CA THR A 710 -5.18 14.56 -12.51
C THR A 710 -6.54 15.22 -12.67
N ASN A 711 -7.59 14.42 -12.58
CA ASN A 711 -8.98 14.86 -12.82
C ASN A 711 -9.13 15.68 -14.11
N VAL A 712 -8.76 15.08 -15.24
CA VAL A 712 -8.72 15.72 -16.59
C VAL A 712 -10.01 16.50 -16.92
N PHE A 713 -11.16 15.97 -16.49
CA PHE A 713 -12.47 16.57 -16.77
C PHE A 713 -12.90 17.65 -15.77
N ASP A 714 -12.07 17.93 -14.74
CA ASP A 714 -12.36 18.87 -13.66
C ASP A 714 -13.71 18.57 -12.97
N SER A 715 -13.95 17.29 -12.71
CA SER A 715 -15.17 16.81 -12.06
C SER A 715 -15.15 17.20 -10.58
N ILE A 716 -15.93 18.17 -10.19
CA ILE A 716 -16.13 18.56 -8.78
C ILE A 716 -17.25 17.70 -8.22
N TYR A 717 -16.95 16.87 -7.22
CA TYR A 717 -17.93 16.02 -6.57
C TYR A 717 -17.72 15.96 -5.06
N GLN A 718 -18.77 15.56 -4.36
CA GLN A 718 -18.77 15.40 -2.92
C GLN A 718 -18.34 13.99 -2.56
N ILE A 719 -17.39 13.85 -1.64
CA ILE A 719 -16.89 12.55 -1.16
C ILE A 719 -17.54 12.11 0.13
N ALA A 720 -17.87 13.06 1.03
CA ALA A 720 -18.50 12.72 2.29
C ALA A 720 -19.42 13.86 2.78
N LYS A 721 -20.40 13.48 3.57
CA LYS A 721 -21.15 14.32 4.49
C LYS A 721 -21.63 13.42 5.61
N GLU A 722 -21.00 13.48 6.78
CA GLU A 722 -21.34 12.59 7.89
C GLU A 722 -22.60 13.03 8.63
N SER A 723 -22.75 14.31 8.89
CA SER A 723 -23.93 14.84 9.61
C SER A 723 -24.28 16.25 9.15
N GLU A 724 -25.30 16.85 9.74
CA GLU A 724 -25.58 18.28 9.54
C GLU A 724 -24.49 19.18 10.11
N GLU A 725 -23.75 18.70 11.11
CA GLU A 725 -22.68 19.43 11.81
C GLU A 725 -21.34 19.28 11.08
N ILE A 726 -21.07 18.11 10.48
CA ILE A 726 -19.86 17.87 9.68
C ILE A 726 -20.11 18.35 8.25
N PRO A 727 -19.35 19.33 7.77
CA PRO A 727 -19.57 19.92 6.46
C PRO A 727 -19.31 18.88 5.34
N ILE A 728 -19.98 19.07 4.23
CA ILE A 728 -19.71 18.36 2.99
C ILE A 728 -18.23 18.51 2.64
N GLN A 729 -17.59 17.44 2.20
CA GLN A 729 -16.22 17.46 1.68
C GLN A 729 -16.20 17.18 0.18
N TYR A 730 -15.25 17.81 -0.50
CA TYR A 730 -15.12 17.75 -1.95
C TYR A 730 -13.83 17.06 -2.36
N ALA A 731 -13.90 16.30 -3.44
CA ALA A 731 -12.74 15.67 -4.06
C ALA A 731 -11.82 16.70 -4.75
N PRO A 732 -10.56 16.34 -5.03
CA PRO A 732 -9.60 17.21 -5.69
C PRO A 732 -10.09 17.75 -7.04
N SER A 733 -9.94 19.06 -7.25
CA SER A 733 -10.07 19.71 -8.55
C SER A 733 -8.94 19.26 -9.49
N ARG A 734 -9.03 19.63 -10.77
CA ARG A 734 -8.00 19.29 -11.74
C ARG A 734 -6.65 19.91 -11.35
N THR A 735 -5.60 19.07 -11.35
CA THR A 735 -4.23 19.56 -11.25
C THR A 735 -3.45 19.24 -12.52
N ILE A 736 -2.52 20.13 -12.87
CA ILE A 736 -1.62 20.00 -14.00
C ILE A 736 -0.21 20.12 -13.48
N GLY A 737 0.60 19.12 -13.72
CA GLY A 737 1.96 19.03 -13.19
C GLY A 737 2.99 18.56 -14.18
N GLY A 738 4.23 18.64 -13.76
CA GLY A 738 5.34 18.04 -14.47
C GLY A 738 6.52 17.79 -13.57
N SER A 739 7.29 16.76 -13.88
CA SER A 739 8.47 16.39 -13.11
C SER A 739 9.72 16.24 -13.98
N LEU A 740 10.87 16.43 -13.36
CA LEU A 740 12.19 16.15 -13.93
C LEU A 740 12.89 15.17 -13.00
N LYS A 741 13.20 13.98 -13.51
CA LYS A 741 13.88 12.92 -12.78
C LYS A 741 15.25 12.66 -13.39
N PHE A 742 16.29 12.89 -12.61
CA PHE A 742 17.67 12.63 -12.98
C PHE A 742 18.18 11.37 -12.31
N HIS A 743 18.56 10.40 -13.10
CA HIS A 743 19.18 9.14 -12.70
C HIS A 743 20.71 9.23 -12.81
N PHE A 744 21.46 8.81 -11.77
CA PHE A 744 22.93 8.96 -11.76
C PHE A 744 23.66 7.78 -11.09
#